data_403be4e32526719a5dd0173402892a81
#
_entry.id   403be4e32526719a5dd0173402892a81
#
_cell.length_a   1.000
_cell.length_b   1.000
_cell.length_c   1.000
_cell.angle_alpha   90.00
_cell.angle_beta   90.00
_cell.angle_gamma   90.00
#
_symmetry.space_group_name_H-M   'P 1'
#
loop_
_entity.id
_entity.type
_entity.pdbx_description
1 polymer ?
#
loop_
_entity_poly.entity_id
_entity_poly.type
_entity_poly.pdbx_seq_one_letter_code
_entity_poly.pdbx_strand_id
1 'polypeptide(L)'
;MAVPSLCIADGTFPTDFFHWSSTRRPTYDRFTNPKLGFHRRFRYGGRVTATVNPYSYTEAARPEERKGLNDFLVEARGFVRSDGGDGGPPRWFSPLECGARAPDSPLLLYLPGIDGTGLGLIRQYKKLGEIFDIWCLHFPVSDRTPARDIVKLIERTVRSEYFRLPNRPIYIVGESIGASFAIDVAASNPDIDLVLILANPVTRFNNIMLQPLSSLLEILPDRVPSLLEEYFRFEQGYPFAAMFETMLNETDAAQMGGGLLRNYFATSVNLTTLVRIFPKDTLLWKLQLLKSASASAKSHMYTVKAQTLILLSGRDQWLLNKEDIERLRCTLPKCEVRKFENNGQLLFLEDGVDLVTIIKCSYYYRRGKLLDYVSDYIPPTPFELKEYEESQRLLTAITSPVFLSTLENGTVVRSLAGIPSEGPVLYVGNHMLLGTELRPAAIHFLKEKNISLRGMAHPVMFTRKIGSKLPDMQMFDSVRMIGAVPVSNINFYKLLRSKAHVVLYPGGVREALHRKGEAYKLFWPEHSEFVRTASTFGAKIIPFGVVGEDDLCEVVFDYNDQMKIPILKNLIKEITEESTYLRTGEEGEVGNQDLHMPGIIPKIPGRYYVHFGKPIETKGREKELKDKERAHEVYLQVKSEVERCMTYLKTKRETDPYRNILPRSLYHLAHGFSSEIPTFDL
;
A
#
# COMPACT_ATOMS: atom_id res chain seq x y z
N MET A 1 48.10 23.64 6.15
CA MET A 1 48.26 23.65 7.62
C MET A 1 47.20 22.73 8.18
N ALA A 2 47.64 21.63 8.45
CA ALA A 2 47.73 20.82 9.68
C ALA A 2 46.45 20.03 9.98
N VAL A 3 46.56 18.77 9.67
CA VAL A 3 45.87 17.64 10.30
C VAL A 3 46.41 17.51 11.74
N PRO A 4 45.69 16.93 12.68
CA PRO A 4 46.22 15.66 13.18
C PRO A 4 45.20 14.51 13.27
N SER A 5 45.75 13.38 12.86
CA SER A 5 45.40 11.99 13.19
C SER A 5 45.64 11.69 14.66
N LEU A 6 45.21 10.48 15.02
CA LEU A 6 45.60 9.56 16.11
C LEU A 6 44.40 9.20 17.04
N CYS A 7 44.23 8.02 17.55
CA CYS A 7 44.86 6.71 17.41
C CYS A 7 43.89 5.63 17.93
N ILE A 8 44.16 4.45 17.47
CA ILE A 8 43.63 3.16 17.88
C ILE A 8 44.04 2.87 19.34
N ALA A 9 43.21 2.23 20.13
CA ALA A 9 43.65 1.23 21.11
C ALA A 9 42.56 0.27 21.53
N ASP A 10 42.91 -0.98 21.44
CA ASP A 10 42.33 -2.24 21.84
C ASP A 10 41.78 -2.31 23.27
N GLY A 11 40.87 -3.28 23.47
CA GLY A 11 41.01 -4.04 24.72
C GLY A 11 39.73 -4.49 25.42
N THR A 12 39.30 -5.69 25.12
CA THR A 12 38.86 -6.75 26.06
C THR A 12 37.64 -6.54 26.98
N PHE A 13 36.73 -7.51 26.84
CA PHE A 13 35.73 -7.93 27.84
C PHE A 13 36.33 -8.24 29.21
N PRO A 14 35.52 -8.16 30.27
CA PRO A 14 35.29 -9.37 31.05
C PRO A 14 33.79 -9.66 31.31
N THR A 15 33.53 -10.95 31.26
CA THR A 15 32.45 -11.70 31.90
C THR A 15 32.56 -11.60 33.41
N ASP A 16 31.42 -11.74 34.06
CA ASP A 16 31.14 -12.51 35.26
C ASP A 16 30.26 -11.83 36.33
N PHE A 17 29.17 -12.53 36.60
CA PHE A 17 28.62 -13.00 37.89
C PHE A 17 28.19 -12.02 38.99
N PHE A 18 26.99 -12.16 39.45
CA PHE A 18 26.41 -12.69 40.69
C PHE A 18 25.05 -12.07 41.01
N HIS A 19 24.03 -12.86 41.08
CA HIS A 19 23.29 -13.47 42.19
C HIS A 19 22.81 -12.57 43.33
N TRP A 20 21.50 -12.73 43.62
CA TRP A 20 20.76 -12.64 44.91
C TRP A 20 20.43 -11.24 45.40
N SER A 21 19.26 -10.98 46.00
CA SER A 21 18.29 -11.77 46.78
C SER A 21 16.98 -10.99 46.96
N SER A 22 15.93 -11.76 47.12
CA SER A 22 14.64 -11.48 47.78
C SER A 22 14.61 -10.37 48.83
N THR A 23 13.54 -9.56 48.90
CA THR A 23 12.63 -9.50 50.04
C THR A 23 11.49 -8.47 49.88
N ARG A 24 10.31 -8.92 50.30
CA ARG A 24 9.18 -8.23 50.93
C ARG A 24 8.15 -7.52 50.06
N ARG A 25 6.97 -8.18 49.99
CA ARG A 25 5.66 -7.61 49.80
C ARG A 25 5.29 -6.70 50.97
N PRO A 26 4.34 -5.77 50.75
CA PRO A 26 3.24 -5.62 51.67
C PRO A 26 1.90 -5.95 51.01
N THR A 27 1.12 -6.64 51.78
CA THR A 27 -0.27 -6.99 51.69
C THR A 27 -1.14 -5.75 51.75
N TYR A 28 -2.18 -5.70 50.90
CA TYR A 28 -3.43 -4.99 51.21
C TYR A 28 -4.63 -5.83 50.79
N ASP A 29 -5.65 -5.81 51.68
CA ASP A 29 -6.78 -6.68 51.77
C ASP A 29 -7.88 -6.46 50.72
N ARG A 30 -8.48 -7.56 50.40
CA ARG A 30 -9.88 -7.93 50.13
C ARG A 30 -10.91 -6.83 49.88
N PHE A 31 -11.56 -6.93 48.74
CA PHE A 31 -13.02 -6.87 48.68
C PHE A 31 -13.57 -7.99 47.75
N THR A 32 -14.67 -8.55 48.18
CA THR A 32 -15.30 -9.82 47.93
C THR A 32 -15.95 -9.95 46.54
N ASN A 33 -15.87 -11.15 46.03
CA ASN A 33 -16.57 -11.79 44.92
C ASN A 33 -18.11 -11.78 44.99
N PRO A 34 -18.81 -12.06 43.85
CA PRO A 34 -19.31 -13.42 43.76
C PRO A 34 -19.06 -14.12 42.39
N LYS A 35 -18.90 -15.41 42.55
CA LYS A 35 -18.63 -16.54 41.69
C LYS A 35 -19.49 -16.62 40.40
N LEU A 36 -18.86 -16.99 39.29
CA LEU A 36 -19.38 -18.00 38.38
C LEU A 36 -18.18 -18.78 37.80
N GLY A 37 -18.18 -20.07 38.06
CA GLY A 37 -17.10 -20.98 37.70
C GLY A 37 -17.22 -21.48 36.27
N PHE A 38 -16.09 -21.66 35.64
CA PHE A 38 -15.88 -22.69 34.63
C PHE A 38 -14.45 -23.19 34.70
N HIS A 39 -14.30 -24.45 35.09
CA HIS A 39 -13.07 -25.22 34.99
C HIS A 39 -12.74 -25.50 33.53
N ARG A 40 -11.54 -25.15 33.07
CA ARG A 40 -10.84 -25.93 32.03
C ARG A 40 -9.32 -25.91 32.26
N ARG A 41 -8.77 -27.09 32.39
CA ARG A 41 -7.37 -27.44 32.51
C ARG A 41 -6.59 -27.01 31.27
N PHE A 42 -5.52 -26.26 31.41
CA PHE A 42 -4.51 -26.05 30.37
C PHE A 42 -3.51 -27.23 30.39
N ARG A 43 -3.44 -27.95 29.28
CA ARG A 43 -2.31 -28.79 28.92
C ARG A 43 -1.39 -27.99 27.99
N TYR A 44 -0.15 -27.85 28.36
CA TYR A 44 0.93 -27.42 27.46
C TYR A 44 1.14 -28.49 26.38
N GLY A 45 1.18 -28.06 25.13
CA GLY A 45 1.52 -28.92 24.00
C GLY A 45 1.73 -28.11 22.72
N GLY A 46 2.98 -28.06 22.26
CA GLY A 46 3.37 -27.99 20.84
C GLY A 46 3.09 -26.72 20.07
N ARG A 47 4.13 -25.95 19.77
CA ARG A 47 4.14 -25.00 18.65
C ARG A 47 3.82 -25.77 17.36
N VAL A 48 2.60 -25.61 16.89
CA VAL A 48 2.23 -25.90 15.50
C VAL A 48 2.17 -24.56 14.81
N THR A 49 3.16 -24.25 13.99
CA THR A 49 3.05 -23.21 12.95
C THR A 49 2.08 -23.74 11.90
N ALA A 50 0.78 -23.50 12.11
CA ALA A 50 -0.20 -23.72 11.08
C ALA A 50 0.01 -22.59 10.03
N THR A 51 0.62 -22.94 8.90
CA THR A 51 0.42 -22.21 7.65
C THR A 51 -1.04 -22.40 7.28
N VAL A 52 -1.87 -21.49 7.72
CA VAL A 52 -3.23 -21.35 7.21
C VAL A 52 -3.10 -20.90 5.77
N ASN A 53 -3.42 -21.78 4.86
CA ASN A 53 -3.55 -21.46 3.43
C ASN A 53 -5.01 -20.99 3.22
N PRO A 54 -5.30 -19.68 3.12
CA PRO A 54 -6.68 -19.19 3.22
C PRO A 54 -7.42 -19.12 1.90
N TYR A 55 -6.84 -19.53 0.75
CA TYR A 55 -7.46 -19.22 -0.53
C TYR A 55 -7.48 -20.42 -1.47
N SER A 56 -8.67 -21.06 -1.60
CA SER A 56 -9.05 -21.75 -2.81
C SER A 56 -9.75 -20.73 -3.73
N TYR A 57 -9.15 -20.37 -4.83
CA TYR A 57 -9.70 -19.44 -5.84
C TYR A 57 -10.91 -19.98 -6.64
N THR A 58 -11.54 -21.07 -6.20
CA THR A 58 -12.56 -21.79 -6.96
C THR A 58 -14.00 -21.39 -6.68
N GLU A 59 -14.29 -20.49 -5.74
CA GLU A 59 -15.64 -19.95 -5.57
C GLU A 59 -15.70 -18.51 -6.08
N ALA A 60 -16.55 -18.31 -7.10
CA ALA A 60 -16.98 -16.98 -7.49
C ALA A 60 -17.65 -16.31 -6.27
N ALA A 61 -16.90 -15.48 -5.56
CA ALA A 61 -17.41 -14.73 -4.44
C ALA A 61 -18.64 -13.95 -4.92
N ARG A 62 -19.80 -14.20 -4.33
CA ARG A 62 -20.97 -13.34 -4.51
C ARG A 62 -20.53 -11.91 -4.25
N PRO A 63 -21.00 -10.92 -5.06
CA PRO A 63 -20.72 -9.52 -4.76
C PRO A 63 -21.10 -9.27 -3.30
N GLU A 64 -20.14 -8.93 -2.46
CA GLU A 64 -20.46 -8.51 -1.10
C GLU A 64 -21.35 -7.27 -1.19
N GLU A 65 -22.48 -7.32 -0.51
CA GLU A 65 -23.39 -6.17 -0.37
C GLU A 65 -22.63 -5.08 0.38
N ARG A 66 -22.08 -4.12 -0.35
CA ARG A 66 -21.28 -3.04 0.23
C ARG A 66 -22.20 -1.96 0.76
N LYS A 67 -22.18 -1.74 2.07
CA LYS A 67 -22.83 -0.58 2.67
C LYS A 67 -22.35 0.70 1.99
N GLY A 68 -23.25 1.65 1.73
CA GLY A 68 -22.98 2.90 1.06
C GLY A 68 -23.32 4.13 1.88
N LEU A 69 -23.39 5.28 1.23
CA LEU A 69 -23.79 6.53 1.86
C LEU A 69 -25.21 6.45 2.47
N ASN A 70 -26.13 5.74 1.83
CA ASN A 70 -27.49 5.56 2.36
C ASN A 70 -27.50 4.78 3.66
N ASP A 71 -26.71 3.72 3.77
CA ASP A 71 -26.58 2.92 4.99
C ASP A 71 -25.96 3.75 6.11
N PHE A 72 -24.92 4.53 5.80
CA PHE A 72 -24.35 5.52 6.72
C PHE A 72 -25.41 6.47 7.26
N LEU A 73 -26.26 7.05 6.39
CA LEU A 73 -27.30 7.99 6.78
C LEU A 73 -28.36 7.34 7.68
N VAL A 74 -28.75 6.10 7.39
CA VAL A 74 -29.72 5.35 8.20
C VAL A 74 -29.14 5.05 9.58
N GLU A 75 -27.93 4.54 9.64
CA GLU A 75 -27.27 4.20 10.92
C GLU A 75 -26.94 5.46 11.73
N ALA A 76 -26.44 6.53 11.09
CA ALA A 76 -26.18 7.81 11.76
C ALA A 76 -27.44 8.41 12.41
N ARG A 77 -28.57 8.34 11.72
CA ARG A 77 -29.88 8.75 12.30
C ARG A 77 -30.29 7.87 13.47
N GLY A 78 -30.00 6.57 13.40
CA GLY A 78 -30.21 5.64 14.54
C GLY A 78 -29.40 6.07 15.75
N PHE A 79 -28.12 6.38 15.59
CA PHE A 79 -27.27 6.89 16.66
C PHE A 79 -27.80 8.18 17.27
N VAL A 80 -28.14 9.17 16.44
CA VAL A 80 -28.69 10.45 16.91
C VAL A 80 -29.99 10.30 17.69
N ARG A 81 -30.85 9.37 17.26
CA ARG A 81 -32.13 9.08 17.99
C ARG A 81 -31.90 8.31 19.28
N SER A 82 -30.96 7.39 19.32
CA SER A 82 -30.64 6.60 20.51
C SER A 82 -29.95 7.41 21.59
N ASP A 83 -29.21 8.45 21.21
CA ASP A 83 -28.53 9.37 22.15
C ASP A 83 -29.52 10.18 23.00
N GLY A 84 -30.79 10.33 22.56
CA GLY A 84 -31.97 10.74 23.41
C GLY A 84 -31.81 11.93 24.35
N GLY A 85 -30.82 12.79 24.15
CA GLY A 85 -30.45 13.86 25.08
C GLY A 85 -29.26 13.50 25.97
N ASP A 86 -28.60 12.35 25.77
CA ASP A 86 -27.34 12.01 26.44
C ASP A 86 -26.26 13.00 26.01
N GLY A 87 -25.89 13.91 26.87
CA GLY A 87 -24.81 14.87 26.74
C GLY A 87 -23.48 14.34 27.27
N GLY A 88 -23.37 13.03 27.46
CA GLY A 88 -22.19 12.39 28.01
C GLY A 88 -20.93 12.61 27.15
N PRO A 89 -19.73 12.36 27.72
CA PRO A 89 -18.49 12.56 27.01
C PRO A 89 -18.37 11.62 25.80
N PRO A 90 -17.48 11.96 24.85
CA PRO A 90 -17.17 11.07 23.72
C PRO A 90 -16.78 9.67 24.19
N ARG A 91 -17.19 8.63 23.45
CA ARG A 91 -17.01 7.23 23.84
C ARG A 91 -16.55 6.35 22.69
N TRP A 92 -15.75 5.35 23.01
CA TRP A 92 -15.28 4.35 22.06
C TRP A 92 -16.31 3.23 21.90
N PHE A 93 -16.45 2.76 20.66
CA PHE A 93 -17.16 1.52 20.35
C PHE A 93 -16.38 0.72 19.31
N SER A 94 -16.58 -0.60 19.29
CA SER A 94 -16.04 -1.48 18.25
C SER A 94 -17.22 -2.00 17.42
N PRO A 95 -17.21 -1.80 16.08
CA PRO A 95 -18.29 -2.28 15.22
C PRO A 95 -18.36 -3.81 15.23
N LEU A 96 -19.59 -4.35 15.28
CA LEU A 96 -19.81 -5.80 15.32
C LEU A 96 -19.37 -6.49 14.02
N GLU A 97 -19.44 -5.80 12.91
CA GLU A 97 -19.02 -6.27 11.58
C GLU A 97 -17.52 -6.55 11.47
N CYS A 98 -16.72 -6.00 12.37
CA CYS A 98 -15.28 -6.28 12.41
C CYS A 98 -14.96 -7.72 12.83
N GLY A 99 -15.95 -8.45 13.38
CA GLY A 99 -15.75 -9.84 13.81
C GLY A 99 -14.88 -9.99 15.06
N ALA A 100 -14.39 -11.21 15.26
CA ALA A 100 -13.50 -11.52 16.37
C ALA A 100 -12.08 -11.04 16.07
N ARG A 101 -11.49 -10.30 16.99
CA ARG A 101 -10.15 -9.75 16.88
C ARG A 101 -9.06 -10.83 16.91
N ALA A 102 -8.11 -10.75 16.00
CA ALA A 102 -6.91 -11.59 16.06
C ALA A 102 -5.97 -11.10 17.18
N PRO A 103 -5.33 -12.02 17.94
CA PRO A 103 -4.54 -11.66 19.14
C PRO A 103 -3.42 -10.64 18.90
N ASP A 104 -2.79 -10.69 17.73
CA ASP A 104 -1.60 -9.87 17.37
C ASP A 104 -1.93 -8.71 16.42
N SER A 105 -3.22 -8.40 16.19
CA SER A 105 -3.61 -7.32 15.31
C SER A 105 -3.24 -5.95 15.89
N PRO A 106 -2.69 -5.03 15.08
CA PRO A 106 -2.49 -3.64 15.47
C PRO A 106 -3.80 -2.98 15.89
N LEU A 107 -3.74 -1.98 16.77
CA LEU A 107 -4.90 -1.18 17.15
C LEU A 107 -5.15 -0.09 16.12
N LEU A 108 -6.41 0.07 15.67
CA LEU A 108 -6.84 1.16 14.84
C LEU A 108 -7.88 1.99 15.59
N LEU A 109 -7.55 3.24 15.88
CA LEU A 109 -8.43 4.24 16.46
C LEU A 109 -8.96 5.13 15.34
N TYR A 110 -10.27 5.09 15.10
CA TYR A 110 -10.92 5.97 14.14
C TYR A 110 -11.51 7.20 14.82
N LEU A 111 -11.06 8.39 14.36
CA LEU A 111 -11.53 9.69 14.82
C LEU A 111 -12.42 10.30 13.73
N PRO A 112 -13.71 10.47 13.96
CA PRO A 112 -14.66 10.88 12.93
C PRO A 112 -14.47 12.32 12.48
N GLY A 113 -15.06 12.63 11.34
CA GLY A 113 -15.22 13.97 10.83
C GLY A 113 -16.19 14.83 11.64
N ILE A 114 -16.66 15.89 11.04
CA ILE A 114 -17.61 16.82 11.66
C ILE A 114 -18.96 16.13 12.02
N ASP A 115 -19.29 15.03 11.35
CA ASP A 115 -20.42 14.18 11.68
C ASP A 115 -20.36 13.67 13.13
N GLY A 116 -19.18 13.27 13.60
CA GLY A 116 -18.96 12.80 14.96
C GLY A 116 -19.58 11.43 15.29
N THR A 117 -20.14 10.72 14.30
CA THR A 117 -20.83 9.45 14.54
C THR A 117 -19.89 8.28 14.80
N GLY A 118 -18.67 8.35 14.24
CA GLY A 118 -17.72 7.23 14.23
C GLY A 118 -17.99 6.19 13.15
N LEU A 119 -18.98 6.42 12.26
CA LEU A 119 -19.42 5.48 11.22
C LEU A 119 -18.74 5.67 9.87
N GLY A 120 -17.79 6.59 9.71
CA GLY A 120 -17.16 6.90 8.42
C GLY A 120 -16.49 5.70 7.74
N LEU A 121 -16.08 4.67 8.50
CA LEU A 121 -15.49 3.44 7.97
C LEU A 121 -16.50 2.30 7.74
N ILE A 122 -17.82 2.56 7.79
CA ILE A 122 -18.87 1.53 7.74
C ILE A 122 -18.78 0.59 6.52
N ARG A 123 -18.32 1.09 5.37
CA ARG A 123 -18.09 0.28 4.17
C ARG A 123 -16.95 -0.72 4.30
N GLN A 124 -16.04 -0.50 5.24
CA GLN A 124 -14.74 -1.16 5.29
C GLN A 124 -14.54 -1.96 6.58
N TYR A 125 -15.49 -1.94 7.49
CA TYR A 125 -15.39 -2.59 8.81
C TYR A 125 -14.95 -4.05 8.74
N LYS A 126 -15.57 -4.84 7.85
CA LYS A 126 -15.24 -6.27 7.70
C LYS A 126 -13.79 -6.48 7.29
N LYS A 127 -13.34 -5.81 6.22
CA LYS A 127 -11.98 -5.92 5.71
C LYS A 127 -10.93 -5.40 6.69
N LEU A 128 -11.22 -4.26 7.31
CA LEU A 128 -10.31 -3.69 8.31
C LEU A 128 -10.24 -4.57 9.56
N GLY A 129 -11.36 -5.19 9.98
CA GLY A 129 -11.43 -6.10 11.12
C GLY A 129 -10.60 -7.37 10.96
N GLU A 130 -10.30 -7.79 9.71
CA GLU A 130 -9.41 -8.94 9.44
C GLU A 130 -7.96 -8.67 9.83
N ILE A 131 -7.53 -7.39 9.83
CA ILE A 131 -6.13 -7.00 10.03
C ILE A 131 -5.91 -6.05 11.22
N PHE A 132 -6.96 -5.43 11.74
CA PHE A 132 -6.90 -4.49 12.87
C PHE A 132 -7.91 -4.83 13.97
N ASP A 133 -7.57 -4.44 15.19
CA ASP A 133 -8.52 -4.24 16.29
C ASP A 133 -9.05 -2.80 16.20
N ILE A 134 -10.34 -2.62 15.87
CA ILE A 134 -10.90 -1.33 15.49
C ILE A 134 -11.73 -0.74 16.62
N TRP A 135 -11.41 0.49 16.98
CA TRP A 135 -12.19 1.30 17.90
C TRP A 135 -12.56 2.62 17.23
N CYS A 136 -13.85 2.92 17.18
CA CYS A 136 -14.38 4.15 16.61
C CYS A 136 -14.83 5.10 17.71
N LEU A 137 -14.47 6.38 17.60
CA LEU A 137 -14.87 7.41 18.54
C LEU A 137 -16.24 7.97 18.15
N HIS A 138 -17.18 8.00 19.08
CA HIS A 138 -18.49 8.59 18.91
C HIS A 138 -18.66 9.82 19.82
N PHE A 139 -19.16 10.91 19.24
CA PHE A 139 -19.53 12.14 19.94
C PHE A 139 -21.07 12.19 20.08
N PRO A 140 -21.64 12.06 21.27
CA PRO A 140 -23.07 12.25 21.45
C PRO A 140 -23.55 13.60 20.95
N VAL A 141 -24.79 13.67 20.46
CA VAL A 141 -25.32 14.86 19.78
C VAL A 141 -25.30 16.09 20.69
N SER A 142 -25.59 15.91 21.98
CA SER A 142 -25.62 16.96 22.97
C SER A 142 -24.28 17.19 23.68
N ASP A 143 -23.22 16.44 23.30
CA ASP A 143 -21.89 16.64 23.86
C ASP A 143 -21.33 18.03 23.47
N ARG A 144 -20.72 18.68 24.41
CA ARG A 144 -20.09 20.01 24.24
C ARG A 144 -18.66 20.02 24.81
N THR A 145 -17.99 18.86 24.81
CA THR A 145 -16.61 18.71 25.30
C THR A 145 -15.64 19.57 24.44
N PRO A 146 -14.87 20.45 25.05
CA PRO A 146 -13.90 21.26 24.32
C PRO A 146 -12.81 20.44 23.62
N ALA A 147 -12.26 20.95 22.51
CA ALA A 147 -11.22 20.29 21.71
C ALA A 147 -10.06 19.75 22.57
N ARG A 148 -9.57 20.54 23.53
CA ARG A 148 -8.48 20.15 24.43
C ARG A 148 -8.80 18.91 25.28
N ASP A 149 -10.02 18.78 25.75
CA ASP A 149 -10.42 17.68 26.61
C ASP A 149 -10.73 16.41 25.80
N ILE A 150 -11.19 16.57 24.53
CA ILE A 150 -11.26 15.48 23.55
C ILE A 150 -9.86 14.92 23.29
N VAL A 151 -8.88 15.75 23.01
CA VAL A 151 -7.49 15.33 22.82
C VAL A 151 -6.99 14.55 24.02
N LYS A 152 -7.20 15.04 25.26
CA LYS A 152 -6.82 14.33 26.49
C LYS A 152 -7.51 12.97 26.65
N LEU A 153 -8.78 12.85 26.24
CA LEU A 153 -9.51 11.57 26.26
C LEU A 153 -8.84 10.57 25.33
N ILE A 154 -8.50 10.99 24.11
CA ILE A 154 -7.82 10.14 23.14
C ILE A 154 -6.41 9.78 23.63
N GLU A 155 -5.65 10.75 24.17
CA GLU A 155 -4.33 10.52 24.78
C GLU A 155 -4.36 9.46 25.89
N ARG A 156 -5.35 9.53 26.79
CA ARG A 156 -5.51 8.53 27.85
C ARG A 156 -5.71 7.13 27.28
N THR A 157 -6.51 7.00 26.23
CA THR A 157 -6.72 5.73 25.53
C THR A 157 -5.42 5.23 24.89
N VAL A 158 -4.73 6.09 24.14
CA VAL A 158 -3.45 5.76 23.48
C VAL A 158 -2.41 5.30 24.51
N ARG A 159 -2.24 6.04 25.63
CA ARG A 159 -1.29 5.69 26.69
C ARG A 159 -1.69 4.39 27.37
N SER A 160 -2.97 4.19 27.69
CA SER A 160 -3.46 2.96 28.31
C SER A 160 -3.17 1.73 27.45
N GLU A 161 -3.44 1.82 26.14
CA GLU A 161 -3.21 0.72 25.20
C GLU A 161 -1.70 0.49 24.95
N TYR A 162 -0.90 1.54 24.92
CA TYR A 162 0.55 1.43 24.84
C TYR A 162 1.15 0.72 26.08
N PHE A 163 0.71 1.06 27.29
CA PHE A 163 1.17 0.38 28.50
C PHE A 163 0.71 -1.08 28.57
N ARG A 164 -0.47 -1.38 28.03
CA ARG A 164 -1.00 -2.75 27.97
C ARG A 164 -0.21 -3.63 27.02
N LEU A 165 0.18 -3.10 25.83
CA LEU A 165 0.89 -3.82 24.77
C LEU A 165 1.95 -2.92 24.10
N PRO A 166 3.14 -2.75 24.74
CA PRO A 166 4.14 -1.75 24.31
C PRO A 166 4.74 -1.95 22.91
N ASN A 167 4.63 -3.15 22.34
CA ASN A 167 5.15 -3.47 21.01
C ASN A 167 4.08 -3.44 19.92
N ARG A 168 2.83 -3.19 20.29
CA ARG A 168 1.69 -3.13 19.38
C ARG A 168 1.61 -1.73 18.77
N PRO A 169 1.73 -1.57 17.44
CA PRO A 169 1.52 -0.28 16.80
C PRO A 169 0.10 0.22 17.00
N ILE A 170 -0.05 1.53 17.17
CA ILE A 170 -1.35 2.19 17.27
C ILE A 170 -1.53 3.06 16.03
N TYR A 171 -2.53 2.73 15.24
CA TYR A 171 -2.95 3.51 14.07
C TYR A 171 -4.04 4.50 14.49
N ILE A 172 -3.91 5.75 14.09
CA ILE A 172 -4.94 6.76 14.28
C ILE A 172 -5.39 7.21 12.89
N VAL A 173 -6.61 6.81 12.52
CA VAL A 173 -7.28 7.24 11.29
C VAL A 173 -8.17 8.42 11.64
N GLY A 174 -7.81 9.61 11.21
CA GLY A 174 -8.58 10.82 11.46
C GLY A 174 -9.16 11.41 10.18
N GLU A 175 -10.43 11.74 10.20
CA GLU A 175 -11.14 12.38 9.08
C GLU A 175 -11.46 13.83 9.43
N SER A 176 -11.11 14.78 8.56
CA SER A 176 -11.42 16.20 8.75
C SER A 176 -10.97 16.74 10.12
N ILE A 177 -11.91 17.06 11.04
CA ILE A 177 -11.59 17.48 12.42
C ILE A 177 -10.88 16.37 13.21
N GLY A 178 -11.23 15.11 12.97
CA GLY A 178 -10.56 13.96 13.57
C GLY A 178 -9.08 13.89 13.21
N ALA A 179 -8.71 14.35 12.01
CA ALA A 179 -7.31 14.46 11.61
C ALA A 179 -6.57 15.54 12.42
N SER A 180 -7.23 16.64 12.77
CA SER A 180 -6.65 17.67 13.66
C SER A 180 -6.40 17.11 15.06
N PHE A 181 -7.33 16.36 15.62
CA PHE A 181 -7.13 15.67 16.90
C PHE A 181 -6.00 14.63 16.84
N ALA A 182 -5.90 13.88 15.74
CA ALA A 182 -4.82 12.91 15.54
C ALA A 182 -3.44 13.57 15.55
N ILE A 183 -3.29 14.73 14.92
CA ILE A 183 -2.06 15.54 14.94
C ILE A 183 -1.71 15.98 16.36
N ASP A 184 -2.66 16.54 17.10
CA ASP A 184 -2.43 17.00 18.49
C ASP A 184 -2.05 15.85 19.42
N VAL A 185 -2.73 14.69 19.32
CA VAL A 185 -2.42 13.49 20.09
C VAL A 185 -1.01 12.98 19.77
N ALA A 186 -0.63 12.93 18.49
CA ALA A 186 0.70 12.48 18.10
C ALA A 186 1.80 13.46 18.54
N ALA A 187 1.53 14.76 18.49
CA ALA A 187 2.43 15.79 18.96
C ALA A 187 2.71 15.69 20.47
N SER A 188 1.68 15.37 21.25
CA SER A 188 1.76 15.22 22.71
C SER A 188 2.35 13.87 23.15
N ASN A 189 2.49 12.88 22.24
CA ASN A 189 2.97 11.53 22.54
C ASN A 189 4.12 11.10 21.61
N PRO A 190 5.25 11.85 21.55
CA PRO A 190 6.36 11.57 20.66
C PRO A 190 7.16 10.30 21.04
N ASP A 191 6.90 9.74 22.21
CA ASP A 191 7.48 8.52 22.79
C ASP A 191 6.71 7.25 22.41
N ILE A 192 5.47 7.39 21.93
CA ILE A 192 4.61 6.29 21.53
C ILE A 192 4.73 6.05 20.02
N ASP A 193 4.77 4.78 19.64
CA ASP A 193 4.82 4.36 18.25
C ASP A 193 3.45 4.48 17.58
N LEU A 194 3.18 5.64 17.01
CA LEU A 194 1.94 5.97 16.30
C LEU A 194 2.14 5.94 14.79
N VAL A 195 1.08 5.53 14.07
CA VAL A 195 0.94 5.67 12.63
C VAL A 195 -0.31 6.52 12.35
N LEU A 196 -0.14 7.64 11.66
CA LEU A 196 -1.24 8.53 11.32
C LEU A 196 -1.74 8.29 9.90
N ILE A 197 -3.05 8.21 9.74
CA ILE A 197 -3.73 8.21 8.44
C ILE A 197 -4.77 9.34 8.49
N LEU A 198 -4.49 10.41 7.75
CA LEU A 198 -5.23 11.67 7.83
C LEU A 198 -6.02 11.88 6.54
N ALA A 199 -7.33 11.72 6.58
CA ALA A 199 -8.23 11.96 5.46
C ALA A 199 -8.72 13.40 5.49
N ASN A 200 -8.46 14.16 4.43
CA ASN A 200 -8.84 15.56 4.30
C ASN A 200 -8.53 16.40 5.56
N PRO A 201 -7.25 16.42 6.06
CA PRO A 201 -6.92 17.08 7.32
C PRO A 201 -7.15 18.58 7.23
N VAL A 202 -7.84 19.15 8.23
CA VAL A 202 -8.11 20.60 8.29
C VAL A 202 -7.10 21.24 9.23
N THR A 203 -6.08 21.86 8.66
CA THR A 203 -5.04 22.60 9.41
C THR A 203 -5.11 24.12 9.23
N ARG A 204 -6.10 24.58 8.46
CA ARG A 204 -6.35 26.00 8.18
C ARG A 204 -7.86 26.20 8.06
N PHE A 205 -8.46 26.63 9.15
CA PHE A 205 -9.87 27.02 9.15
C PHE A 205 -9.99 28.40 9.73
N ASN A 206 -10.24 29.39 8.87
CA ASN A 206 -10.27 30.79 9.26
C ASN A 206 -11.71 31.34 9.27
N ASN A 207 -11.86 32.58 9.80
CA ASN A 207 -13.17 33.24 9.86
C ASN A 207 -13.81 33.47 8.47
N ILE A 208 -12.99 33.63 7.42
CA ILE A 208 -13.49 33.83 6.04
C ILE A 208 -14.23 32.59 5.54
N MET A 209 -13.79 31.39 5.94
CA MET A 209 -14.46 30.14 5.59
C MET A 209 -15.66 29.85 6.52
N LEU A 210 -15.57 30.26 7.78
CA LEU A 210 -16.60 30.01 8.78
C LEU A 210 -17.83 30.92 8.61
N GLN A 211 -17.60 32.22 8.29
CA GLN A 211 -18.67 33.20 8.19
C GLN A 211 -19.77 32.83 7.21
N PRO A 212 -19.50 32.43 5.96
CA PRO A 212 -20.56 32.04 5.03
C PRO A 212 -21.36 30.83 5.52
N LEU A 213 -20.69 29.84 6.14
CA LEU A 213 -21.35 28.64 6.66
C LEU A 213 -22.20 28.92 7.91
N SER A 214 -21.70 29.72 8.84
CA SER A 214 -22.46 30.15 10.02
C SER A 214 -23.66 31.02 9.64
N SER A 215 -23.47 31.98 8.73
CA SER A 215 -24.56 32.83 8.26
C SER A 215 -25.62 32.05 7.50
N LEU A 216 -25.20 31.05 6.68
CA LEU A 216 -26.15 30.18 6.00
C LEU A 216 -26.97 29.35 7.02
N LEU A 217 -26.32 28.78 8.03
CA LEU A 217 -26.99 28.05 9.10
C LEU A 217 -27.90 28.94 9.92
N GLU A 218 -27.55 30.21 10.19
CA GLU A 218 -28.36 31.19 10.92
C GLU A 218 -29.65 31.56 10.16
N ILE A 219 -29.59 31.67 8.83
CA ILE A 219 -30.72 32.03 7.96
C ILE A 219 -31.67 30.83 7.78
N LEU A 220 -31.17 29.59 7.84
CA LEU A 220 -31.97 28.39 7.66
C LEU A 220 -32.99 28.26 8.81
N PRO A 221 -34.33 28.09 8.53
CA PRO A 221 -35.33 27.88 9.55
C PRO A 221 -35.06 26.60 10.36
N ASP A 222 -35.43 26.58 11.65
CA ASP A 222 -35.24 25.41 12.54
C ASP A 222 -36.00 24.16 12.04
N ARG A 223 -36.99 24.33 11.13
CA ARG A 223 -37.78 23.25 10.51
C ARG A 223 -37.21 22.74 9.17
N VAL A 224 -36.09 23.23 8.72
CA VAL A 224 -35.49 22.77 7.43
C VAL A 224 -35.28 21.27 7.35
N PRO A 225 -34.88 20.54 8.40
CA PRO A 225 -34.78 19.10 8.32
C PRO A 225 -36.07 18.42 7.84
N SER A 226 -37.22 18.87 8.32
CA SER A 226 -38.53 18.27 7.95
C SER A 226 -38.97 18.66 6.54
N LEU A 227 -38.71 19.90 6.10
CA LEU A 227 -39.02 20.35 4.76
C LEU A 227 -38.11 19.70 3.71
N LEU A 228 -36.83 19.53 4.02
CA LEU A 228 -35.89 18.80 3.15
C LEU A 228 -36.21 17.31 3.11
N GLU A 229 -36.65 16.68 4.20
CA GLU A 229 -37.12 15.30 4.19
C GLU A 229 -38.35 15.12 3.27
N GLU A 230 -39.29 16.06 3.30
CA GLU A 230 -40.49 16.01 2.47
C GLU A 230 -40.18 16.24 1.00
N TYR A 231 -39.28 17.18 0.69
CA TYR A 231 -38.82 17.48 -0.68
C TYR A 231 -38.04 16.33 -1.30
N PHE A 232 -37.12 15.69 -0.54
CA PHE A 232 -36.31 14.57 -1.02
C PHE A 232 -37.01 13.20 -0.94
N ARG A 233 -38.13 13.08 -0.28
CA ARG A 233 -39.01 11.90 -0.37
C ARG A 233 -39.66 11.77 -1.74
N PHE A 234 -39.79 12.87 -2.47
CA PHE A 234 -40.39 12.93 -3.80
C PHE A 234 -39.41 12.69 -4.97
N GLU A 235 -38.10 12.79 -4.76
CA GLU A 235 -37.12 12.60 -5.84
C GLU A 235 -36.07 11.55 -5.48
N GLN A 236 -36.24 10.38 -6.07
CA GLN A 236 -35.16 9.40 -6.25
C GLN A 236 -34.17 9.97 -7.28
N GLY A 237 -33.06 10.52 -6.82
CA GLY A 237 -31.94 10.84 -7.69
C GLY A 237 -31.56 12.31 -7.74
N TYR A 238 -30.34 12.52 -7.96
CA TYR A 238 -29.52 13.71 -8.04
C TYR A 238 -29.86 14.76 -9.16
N PRO A 239 -31.11 15.22 -9.38
CA PRO A 239 -31.36 16.12 -10.48
C PRO A 239 -30.87 17.54 -10.21
N PHE A 240 -30.90 17.98 -8.95
CA PHE A 240 -30.59 19.39 -8.65
C PHE A 240 -29.09 19.69 -8.68
N ALA A 241 -28.26 18.81 -8.15
CA ALA A 241 -26.81 18.95 -8.22
C ALA A 241 -26.32 18.80 -9.67
N ALA A 242 -26.84 17.82 -10.41
CA ALA A 242 -26.54 17.62 -11.84
C ALA A 242 -27.10 18.74 -12.73
N MET A 243 -28.31 19.22 -12.49
CA MET A 243 -28.91 20.34 -13.22
C MET A 243 -28.14 21.64 -12.96
N PHE A 244 -27.65 21.84 -11.74
CA PHE A 244 -26.85 23.02 -11.38
C PHE A 244 -25.43 22.93 -11.94
N GLU A 245 -24.83 21.74 -11.94
CA GLU A 245 -23.53 21.46 -12.57
C GLU A 245 -23.60 21.69 -14.09
N THR A 246 -24.73 21.34 -14.72
CA THR A 246 -25.00 21.60 -16.14
C THR A 246 -25.21 23.10 -16.42
N MET A 247 -25.95 23.80 -15.56
CA MET A 247 -26.15 25.27 -15.69
C MET A 247 -24.84 26.06 -15.48
N LEU A 248 -23.93 25.60 -14.59
CA LEU A 248 -22.64 26.24 -14.41
C LEU A 248 -21.66 25.98 -15.55
N ASN A 249 -21.80 24.85 -16.25
CA ASN A 249 -20.97 24.54 -17.41
C ASN A 249 -21.39 25.27 -18.68
N GLU A 250 -22.63 25.76 -18.76
CA GLU A 250 -23.19 26.45 -19.93
C GLU A 250 -23.08 27.99 -19.89
N THR A 251 -22.61 28.58 -18.77
CA THR A 251 -22.49 30.04 -18.65
C THR A 251 -21.04 30.48 -18.57
N ASP A 252 -20.67 31.49 -19.44
CA ASP A 252 -19.36 32.16 -19.47
C ASP A 252 -18.93 32.80 -18.12
N ALA A 253 -19.86 32.88 -17.16
CA ALA A 253 -19.57 33.23 -15.77
C ALA A 253 -18.62 32.26 -15.05
N ALA A 254 -18.39 31.05 -15.62
CA ALA A 254 -17.47 30.03 -15.13
C ALA A 254 -15.99 30.48 -15.15
N GLN A 255 -15.59 31.44 -15.97
CA GLN A 255 -14.18 31.84 -16.09
C GLN A 255 -13.71 32.84 -15.02
N MET A 256 -14.57 33.60 -14.36
CA MET A 256 -14.17 34.59 -13.37
C MET A 256 -14.51 34.29 -11.89
N GLY A 257 -15.36 33.30 -11.64
CA GLY A 257 -15.80 32.96 -10.28
C GLY A 257 -16.14 31.46 -10.09
N GLY A 258 -16.05 30.68 -11.15
CA GLY A 258 -16.55 29.29 -11.19
C GLY A 258 -15.91 28.35 -10.15
N GLY A 259 -14.65 28.56 -9.80
CA GLY A 259 -13.97 27.79 -8.76
C GLY A 259 -14.54 28.03 -7.37
N LEU A 260 -14.85 29.27 -7.03
CA LEU A 260 -15.42 29.64 -5.73
C LEU A 260 -16.87 29.13 -5.58
N LEU A 261 -17.68 29.30 -6.65
CA LEU A 261 -19.08 28.82 -6.66
C LEU A 261 -19.17 27.29 -6.64
N ARG A 262 -18.33 26.60 -7.42
CA ARG A 262 -18.27 25.13 -7.46
C ARG A 262 -17.88 24.55 -6.10
N ASN A 263 -16.90 25.16 -5.45
CA ASN A 263 -16.47 24.80 -4.10
C ASN A 263 -17.55 25.11 -3.05
N TYR A 264 -18.27 26.22 -3.19
CA TYR A 264 -19.40 26.57 -2.33
C TYR A 264 -20.53 25.54 -2.42
N PHE A 265 -20.77 25.01 -3.61
CA PHE A 265 -21.79 23.97 -3.84
C PHE A 265 -21.39 22.60 -3.26
N ALA A 266 -20.15 22.15 -3.47
CA ALA A 266 -19.65 20.89 -2.88
C ALA A 266 -19.79 20.91 -1.35
N THR A 267 -19.44 22.04 -0.74
CA THR A 267 -19.58 22.24 0.71
C THR A 267 -21.06 22.30 1.14
N SER A 268 -21.94 22.89 0.32
CA SER A 268 -23.36 22.96 0.62
C SER A 268 -24.05 21.58 0.57
N VAL A 269 -23.66 20.70 -0.34
CA VAL A 269 -24.17 19.31 -0.41
C VAL A 269 -23.79 18.53 0.86
N ASN A 270 -22.56 18.67 1.34
CA ASN A 270 -22.12 18.01 2.57
C ASN A 270 -22.82 18.61 3.80
N LEU A 271 -22.98 19.92 3.84
CA LEU A 271 -23.69 20.60 4.91
C LEU A 271 -25.18 20.20 4.94
N THR A 272 -25.85 20.08 3.81
CA THR A 272 -27.25 19.59 3.72
C THR A 272 -27.39 18.16 4.22
N THR A 273 -26.40 17.31 3.98
CA THR A 273 -26.36 15.96 4.54
C THR A 273 -26.26 15.99 6.07
N LEU A 274 -25.42 16.84 6.63
CA LEU A 274 -25.27 16.99 8.09
C LEU A 274 -26.49 17.65 8.74
N VAL A 275 -27.12 18.64 8.10
CA VAL A 275 -28.37 19.27 8.57
C VAL A 275 -29.53 18.27 8.67
N ARG A 276 -29.52 17.21 7.86
CA ARG A 276 -30.51 16.11 7.94
C ARG A 276 -30.34 15.23 9.18
N ILE A 277 -29.13 15.20 9.74
CA ILE A 277 -28.76 14.32 10.84
C ILE A 277 -28.80 15.07 12.17
N PHE A 278 -28.31 16.32 12.21
CA PHE A 278 -28.04 17.07 13.44
C PHE A 278 -28.86 18.34 13.59
N PRO A 279 -29.21 18.72 14.83
CA PRO A 279 -29.77 20.03 15.16
C PRO A 279 -28.78 21.17 14.78
N LYS A 280 -29.33 22.30 14.41
CA LYS A 280 -28.59 23.52 14.03
C LYS A 280 -27.52 23.92 15.06
N ASP A 281 -27.89 23.96 16.32
CA ASP A 281 -26.98 24.35 17.43
C ASP A 281 -25.79 23.40 17.55
N THR A 282 -26.02 22.12 17.30
CA THR A 282 -24.95 21.12 17.29
C THR A 282 -23.99 21.35 16.14
N LEU A 283 -24.49 21.69 14.96
CA LEU A 283 -23.63 22.01 13.79
C LEU A 283 -22.82 23.27 14.01
N LEU A 284 -23.42 24.34 14.55
CA LEU A 284 -22.70 25.57 14.89
C LEU A 284 -21.59 25.33 15.90
N TRP A 285 -21.87 24.55 16.95
CA TRP A 285 -20.85 24.15 17.92
C TRP A 285 -19.71 23.32 17.27
N LYS A 286 -20.05 22.36 16.40
CA LYS A 286 -19.05 21.53 15.69
C LYS A 286 -18.17 22.37 14.77
N LEU A 287 -18.68 23.42 14.13
CA LEU A 287 -17.88 24.36 13.35
C LEU A 287 -16.90 25.16 14.23
N GLN A 288 -17.32 25.58 15.41
CA GLN A 288 -16.44 26.24 16.38
C GLN A 288 -15.36 25.27 16.91
N LEU A 289 -15.75 24.02 17.15
CA LEU A 289 -14.84 22.95 17.53
C LEU A 289 -13.78 22.71 16.44
N LEU A 290 -14.19 22.64 15.16
CA LEU A 290 -13.30 22.51 14.00
C LEU A 290 -12.29 23.66 13.94
N LYS A 291 -12.74 24.91 14.15
CA LYS A 291 -11.86 26.08 14.19
C LYS A 291 -10.81 25.96 15.29
N SER A 292 -11.21 25.59 16.49
CA SER A 292 -10.31 25.42 17.64
C SER A 292 -9.30 24.29 17.40
N ALA A 293 -9.77 23.12 16.95
CA ALA A 293 -8.92 21.95 16.67
C ALA A 293 -7.92 22.22 15.55
N SER A 294 -8.34 22.86 14.44
CA SER A 294 -7.44 23.16 13.32
C SER A 294 -6.34 24.15 13.69
N ALA A 295 -6.65 25.15 14.53
CA ALA A 295 -5.66 26.10 15.04
C ALA A 295 -4.63 25.42 15.96
N SER A 296 -5.08 24.51 16.83
CA SER A 296 -4.22 23.70 17.70
C SER A 296 -3.30 22.79 16.88
N ALA A 297 -3.87 21.99 15.98
CA ALA A 297 -3.11 21.09 15.12
C ALA A 297 -2.03 21.82 14.29
N LYS A 298 -2.35 23.00 13.76
CA LYS A 298 -1.40 23.84 13.03
C LYS A 298 -0.20 24.24 13.88
N SER A 299 -0.40 24.54 15.16
CA SER A 299 0.69 24.94 16.07
C SER A 299 1.55 23.76 16.50
N HIS A 300 1.01 22.55 16.58
CA HIS A 300 1.68 21.37 17.10
C HIS A 300 2.26 20.44 16.04
N MET A 301 1.87 20.55 14.76
CA MET A 301 2.30 19.64 13.69
C MET A 301 3.82 19.49 13.58
N TYR A 302 4.60 20.52 13.95
CA TYR A 302 6.07 20.50 13.88
C TYR A 302 6.73 19.57 14.91
N THR A 303 6.00 19.14 15.93
CA THR A 303 6.49 18.22 16.97
C THR A 303 6.11 16.76 16.73
N VAL A 304 5.29 16.50 15.71
CA VAL A 304 4.86 15.15 15.35
C VAL A 304 6.06 14.33 14.86
N LYS A 305 6.25 13.13 15.44
CA LYS A 305 7.27 12.15 15.02
C LYS A 305 6.68 10.93 14.31
N ALA A 306 5.37 10.79 14.34
CA ALA A 306 4.66 9.66 13.77
C ALA A 306 4.78 9.59 12.24
N GLN A 307 4.90 8.38 11.69
CA GLN A 307 4.78 8.14 10.26
C GLN A 307 3.37 8.52 9.80
N THR A 308 3.26 9.32 8.72
CA THR A 308 1.99 9.92 8.34
C THR A 308 1.62 9.62 6.89
N LEU A 309 0.40 9.14 6.66
CA LEU A 309 -0.22 8.98 5.35
C LEU A 309 -1.37 9.99 5.25
N ILE A 310 -1.36 10.84 4.23
CA ILE A 310 -2.41 11.82 3.97
C ILE A 310 -3.21 11.38 2.76
N LEU A 311 -4.53 11.32 2.91
CA LEU A 311 -5.48 10.97 1.86
C LEU A 311 -6.30 12.22 1.52
N LEU A 312 -6.30 12.62 0.24
CA LEU A 312 -6.92 13.86 -0.22
C LEU A 312 -7.97 13.60 -1.30
N SER A 313 -9.10 14.23 -1.14
CA SER A 313 -10.16 14.29 -2.16
C SER A 313 -9.77 15.26 -3.29
N GLY A 314 -9.93 14.82 -4.53
CA GLY A 314 -9.62 15.65 -5.70
C GLY A 314 -10.73 16.66 -6.04
N ARG A 315 -11.99 16.31 -5.77
CA ARG A 315 -13.15 17.18 -6.01
C ARG A 315 -13.31 18.28 -4.97
N ASP A 316 -12.77 18.08 -3.77
CA ASP A 316 -12.89 19.03 -2.65
C ASP A 316 -11.54 19.71 -2.34
N GLN A 317 -11.23 20.75 -3.11
CA GLN A 317 -10.02 21.55 -2.90
C GLN A 317 -10.24 22.73 -1.93
N TRP A 318 -11.37 22.75 -1.25
CA TRP A 318 -11.79 23.89 -0.40
C TRP A 318 -10.97 24.03 0.87
N LEU A 319 -10.65 22.91 1.48
CA LEU A 319 -9.99 22.88 2.79
C LEU A 319 -8.47 22.84 2.70
N LEU A 320 -7.90 22.43 1.55
CA LEU A 320 -6.47 22.31 1.35
C LEU A 320 -6.07 22.77 -0.04
N ASN A 321 -5.35 23.88 -0.12
CA ASN A 321 -4.68 24.29 -1.35
C ASN A 321 -3.33 23.57 -1.53
N LYS A 322 -2.71 23.71 -2.70
CA LYS A 322 -1.40 23.09 -2.99
C LYS A 322 -0.31 23.47 -1.98
N GLU A 323 -0.32 24.71 -1.49
CA GLU A 323 0.66 25.21 -0.50
C GLU A 323 0.47 24.54 0.86
N ASP A 324 -0.78 24.31 1.29
CA ASP A 324 -1.07 23.61 2.54
C ASP A 324 -0.66 22.14 2.48
N ILE A 325 -0.88 21.49 1.36
CA ILE A 325 -0.46 20.10 1.11
C ILE A 325 1.07 20.00 1.18
N GLU A 326 1.79 20.89 0.48
CA GLU A 326 3.24 20.88 0.49
C GLU A 326 3.81 21.21 1.87
N ARG A 327 3.18 22.12 2.60
CA ARG A 327 3.56 22.42 3.99
C ARG A 327 3.38 21.17 4.88
N LEU A 328 2.26 20.47 4.80
CA LEU A 328 2.03 19.23 5.56
C LEU A 328 3.10 18.19 5.22
N ARG A 329 3.37 18.01 3.94
CA ARG A 329 4.36 17.07 3.44
C ARG A 329 5.78 17.38 3.91
N CYS A 330 6.16 18.67 3.95
CA CYS A 330 7.47 19.09 4.42
C CYS A 330 7.61 19.08 5.95
N THR A 331 6.49 19.23 6.67
CA THR A 331 6.50 19.34 8.13
C THR A 331 6.41 17.98 8.83
N LEU A 332 5.59 17.07 8.30
CA LEU A 332 5.36 15.76 8.91
C LEU A 332 6.44 14.76 8.47
N PRO A 333 7.03 14.00 9.40
CA PRO A 333 8.07 13.04 9.07
C PRO A 333 7.50 11.85 8.29
N LYS A 334 8.28 11.32 7.33
CA LYS A 334 7.89 10.18 6.51
C LYS A 334 6.46 10.29 5.97
N CYS A 335 6.11 11.49 5.47
CA CYS A 335 4.78 11.81 4.99
C CYS A 335 4.62 11.37 3.53
N GLU A 336 3.64 10.50 3.27
CA GLU A 336 3.14 10.17 1.94
C GLU A 336 1.78 10.85 1.75
N VAL A 337 1.56 11.44 0.57
CA VAL A 337 0.29 12.09 0.21
C VAL A 337 -0.31 11.34 -0.97
N ARG A 338 -1.57 10.92 -0.85
CA ARG A 338 -2.34 10.26 -1.91
C ARG A 338 -3.56 11.09 -2.24
N LYS A 339 -3.76 11.34 -3.52
CA LYS A 339 -4.88 12.13 -4.03
C LYS A 339 -5.82 11.25 -4.84
N PHE A 340 -7.11 11.35 -4.56
CA PHE A 340 -8.21 10.64 -5.23
C PHE A 340 -9.01 11.64 -6.06
N GLU A 341 -8.63 11.81 -7.33
CA GLU A 341 -9.11 12.89 -8.22
C GLU A 341 -10.62 12.91 -8.39
N ASN A 342 -11.27 11.75 -8.36
CA ASN A 342 -12.70 11.59 -8.61
C ASN A 342 -13.55 11.53 -7.35
N ASN A 343 -12.95 11.66 -6.15
CA ASN A 343 -13.64 11.50 -4.87
C ASN A 343 -13.90 12.83 -4.18
N GLY A 344 -15.00 12.90 -3.44
CA GLY A 344 -15.43 14.04 -2.63
C GLY A 344 -15.00 13.92 -1.17
N GLN A 345 -15.63 14.71 -0.31
CA GLN A 345 -15.20 14.89 1.08
C GLN A 345 -15.39 13.66 1.98
N LEU A 346 -16.43 12.85 1.72
CA LEU A 346 -16.71 11.62 2.48
C LEU A 346 -15.90 10.45 1.92
N LEU A 347 -14.58 10.60 1.92
CA LEU A 347 -13.64 9.79 1.17
C LEU A 347 -13.81 8.28 1.42
N PHE A 348 -14.05 7.86 2.64
CA PHE A 348 -14.18 6.43 3.00
C PHE A 348 -15.54 5.82 2.67
N LEU A 349 -16.54 6.65 2.37
CA LEU A 349 -17.89 6.21 1.97
C LEU A 349 -18.08 6.13 0.45
N GLU A 350 -17.11 6.61 -0.32
CA GLU A 350 -17.16 6.64 -1.78
C GLU A 350 -16.47 5.43 -2.42
N ASP A 351 -16.81 5.18 -3.69
CA ASP A 351 -16.17 4.11 -4.46
C ASP A 351 -14.72 4.45 -4.82
N GLY A 352 -13.90 3.41 -5.00
CA GLY A 352 -12.50 3.55 -5.38
C GLY A 352 -11.53 3.86 -4.21
N VAL A 353 -12.03 4.02 -2.99
CA VAL A 353 -11.21 4.23 -1.79
C VAL A 353 -11.32 3.02 -0.87
N ASP A 354 -10.34 2.12 -0.95
CA ASP A 354 -10.20 0.97 -0.05
C ASP A 354 -8.99 1.19 0.85
N LEU A 355 -9.25 1.48 2.13
CA LEU A 355 -8.20 1.83 3.09
C LEU A 355 -7.24 0.66 3.35
N VAL A 356 -7.73 -0.58 3.32
CA VAL A 356 -6.87 -1.78 3.46
C VAL A 356 -5.88 -1.86 2.31
N THR A 357 -6.37 -1.74 1.08
CA THR A 357 -5.52 -1.74 -0.12
C THR A 357 -4.51 -0.59 -0.09
N ILE A 358 -4.95 0.61 0.30
CA ILE A 358 -4.07 1.78 0.44
C ILE A 358 -2.95 1.52 1.45
N ILE A 359 -3.28 1.01 2.64
CA ILE A 359 -2.31 0.72 3.70
C ILE A 359 -1.32 -0.38 3.27
N LYS A 360 -1.81 -1.42 2.59
CA LYS A 360 -0.96 -2.48 2.01
C LYS A 360 0.00 -1.92 0.97
N CYS A 361 -0.53 -1.21 -0.02
CA CYS A 361 0.25 -0.68 -1.14
C CYS A 361 1.25 0.40 -0.73
N SER A 362 1.00 1.14 0.34
CA SER A 362 1.94 2.13 0.87
C SER A 362 2.94 1.55 1.88
N TYR A 363 2.86 0.26 2.20
CA TYR A 363 3.67 -0.36 3.26
C TYR A 363 3.55 0.35 4.61
N TYR A 364 2.36 0.83 4.93
CA TYR A 364 2.06 1.39 6.24
C TYR A 364 1.59 0.31 7.23
N TYR A 365 1.21 -0.89 6.75
CA TYR A 365 0.84 -1.99 7.64
C TYR A 365 2.07 -2.63 8.27
N ARG A 366 2.08 -2.72 9.57
CA ARG A 366 3.08 -3.44 10.36
C ARG A 366 2.49 -3.93 11.68
N ARG A 367 2.95 -5.07 12.15
CA ARG A 367 2.52 -5.69 13.42
C ARG A 367 3.44 -5.38 14.58
N GLY A 368 4.62 -4.86 14.32
CA GLY A 368 5.62 -4.48 15.33
C GLY A 368 6.12 -3.05 15.12
N LYS A 369 7.10 -2.65 15.93
CA LYS A 369 7.71 -1.28 15.87
C LYS A 369 8.37 -0.97 14.54
N LEU A 370 8.93 -1.96 13.88
CA LEU A 370 9.58 -1.81 12.58
C LEU A 370 8.83 -2.61 11.54
N LEU A 371 8.68 -2.02 10.35
CA LEU A 371 8.11 -2.69 9.20
C LEU A 371 9.00 -3.87 8.78
N ASP A 372 8.43 -5.04 8.66
CA ASP A 372 9.07 -6.21 8.07
C ASP A 372 8.39 -6.55 6.74
N TYR A 373 9.04 -6.21 5.63
CA TYR A 373 8.51 -6.42 4.27
C TYR A 373 8.15 -7.88 3.96
N VAL A 374 8.63 -8.82 4.74
CA VAL A 374 8.35 -10.26 4.54
C VAL A 374 7.19 -10.72 5.40
N SER A 375 7.26 -10.50 6.72
CA SER A 375 6.24 -11.00 7.66
C SER A 375 4.99 -10.13 7.72
N ASP A 376 5.09 -8.81 7.45
CA ASP A 376 3.95 -7.90 7.45
C ASP A 376 3.21 -7.84 6.11
N TYR A 377 3.71 -8.56 5.09
CA TYR A 377 3.03 -8.62 3.80
C TYR A 377 1.68 -9.33 3.90
N ILE A 378 0.65 -8.69 3.36
CA ILE A 378 -0.69 -9.25 3.23
C ILE A 378 -0.97 -9.47 1.74
N PRO A 379 -1.17 -10.72 1.29
CA PRO A 379 -1.47 -11.01 -0.11
C PRO A 379 -2.73 -10.29 -0.60
N PRO A 380 -2.86 -10.05 -1.91
CA PRO A 380 -4.07 -9.47 -2.47
C PRO A 380 -5.24 -10.44 -2.29
N THR A 381 -6.41 -9.89 -1.96
CA THR A 381 -7.67 -10.64 -1.94
C THR A 381 -8.09 -11.00 -3.37
N PRO A 382 -8.99 -11.97 -3.57
CA PRO A 382 -9.52 -12.28 -4.91
C PRO A 382 -10.14 -11.08 -5.62
N PHE A 383 -10.75 -10.16 -4.87
CA PHE A 383 -11.30 -8.93 -5.40
C PHE A 383 -10.20 -7.95 -5.86
N GLU A 384 -9.20 -7.68 -5.02
CA GLU A 384 -8.04 -6.83 -5.37
C GLU A 384 -7.28 -7.40 -6.57
N LEU A 385 -7.15 -8.73 -6.64
CA LEU A 385 -6.52 -9.39 -7.78
C LEU A 385 -7.33 -9.17 -9.07
N LYS A 386 -8.65 -9.29 -9.01
CA LYS A 386 -9.52 -9.04 -10.15
C LYS A 386 -9.44 -7.57 -10.64
N GLU A 387 -9.47 -6.61 -9.72
CA GLU A 387 -9.27 -5.19 -10.07
C GLU A 387 -7.91 -4.96 -10.72
N TYR A 388 -6.88 -5.60 -10.18
CA TYR A 388 -5.53 -5.55 -10.75
C TYR A 388 -5.47 -6.15 -12.17
N GLU A 389 -6.09 -7.29 -12.40
CA GLU A 389 -6.19 -7.91 -13.72
C GLU A 389 -6.91 -7.00 -14.73
N GLU A 390 -8.03 -6.41 -14.33
CA GLU A 390 -8.76 -5.47 -15.19
C GLU A 390 -7.89 -4.25 -15.53
N SER A 391 -7.12 -3.73 -14.59
CA SER A 391 -6.17 -2.64 -14.85
C SER A 391 -5.05 -3.03 -15.82
N GLN A 392 -4.68 -4.31 -15.88
CA GLN A 392 -3.65 -4.85 -16.77
C GLN A 392 -4.22 -5.48 -18.06
N ARG A 393 -5.55 -5.49 -18.23
CA ARG A 393 -6.24 -6.16 -19.32
C ARG A 393 -5.71 -5.77 -20.70
N LEU A 394 -5.49 -4.48 -20.93
CA LEU A 394 -4.97 -3.99 -22.20
C LEU A 394 -3.56 -4.52 -22.48
N LEU A 395 -2.66 -4.41 -21.51
CA LEU A 395 -1.27 -4.90 -21.66
C LEU A 395 -1.26 -6.42 -21.87
N THR A 396 -2.04 -7.17 -21.09
CA THR A 396 -2.16 -8.63 -21.22
C THR A 396 -2.73 -9.04 -22.58
N ALA A 397 -3.73 -8.34 -23.09
CA ALA A 397 -4.29 -8.59 -24.43
C ALA A 397 -3.28 -8.31 -25.54
N ILE A 398 -2.56 -7.20 -25.42
CA ILE A 398 -1.52 -6.76 -26.37
C ILE A 398 -0.35 -7.76 -26.38
N THR A 399 0.15 -8.15 -25.22
CA THR A 399 1.35 -9.01 -25.11
C THR A 399 1.02 -10.51 -25.16
N SER A 400 -0.22 -10.91 -24.85
CA SER A 400 -0.71 -12.29 -24.85
C SER A 400 0.36 -13.32 -24.39
N PRO A 401 0.83 -13.24 -23.14
CA PRO A 401 2.03 -13.95 -22.68
C PRO A 401 1.87 -15.48 -22.74
N VAL A 402 2.93 -16.15 -23.13
CA VAL A 402 3.03 -17.62 -23.19
C VAL A 402 4.00 -18.08 -22.12
N PHE A 403 3.55 -18.95 -21.22
CA PHE A 403 4.36 -19.50 -20.13
C PHE A 403 4.69 -20.95 -20.41
N LEU A 404 5.99 -21.26 -20.38
CA LEU A 404 6.54 -22.59 -20.59
C LEU A 404 7.35 -23.00 -19.36
N SER A 405 7.31 -24.28 -19.00
CA SER A 405 8.19 -24.83 -17.98
C SER A 405 8.79 -26.17 -18.42
N THR A 406 9.96 -26.48 -17.87
CA THR A 406 10.67 -27.73 -18.13
C THR A 406 10.37 -28.73 -17.03
N LEU A 407 9.81 -29.88 -17.40
CA LEU A 407 9.56 -31.01 -16.50
C LEU A 407 10.88 -31.68 -16.07
N GLU A 408 10.86 -32.52 -15.05
CA GLU A 408 12.04 -33.26 -14.56
C GLU A 408 12.70 -34.14 -15.64
N ASN A 409 11.92 -34.73 -16.56
CA ASN A 409 12.41 -35.50 -17.70
C ASN A 409 13.01 -34.65 -18.83
N GLY A 410 13.01 -33.32 -18.71
CA GLY A 410 13.51 -32.39 -19.71
C GLY A 410 12.49 -31.95 -20.77
N THR A 411 11.25 -32.46 -20.74
CA THR A 411 10.19 -32.07 -21.67
C THR A 411 9.71 -30.65 -21.35
N VAL A 412 9.60 -29.79 -22.36
CA VAL A 412 9.01 -28.43 -22.22
C VAL A 412 7.50 -28.52 -22.40
N VAL A 413 6.75 -27.90 -21.50
CA VAL A 413 5.28 -27.88 -21.53
C VAL A 413 4.76 -26.46 -21.42
N ARG A 414 3.58 -26.19 -22.00
CA ARG A 414 2.89 -24.90 -21.96
C ARG A 414 2.04 -24.81 -20.68
N SER A 415 2.70 -24.71 -19.55
CA SER A 415 2.10 -24.52 -18.23
C SER A 415 3.20 -24.29 -17.19
N LEU A 416 2.84 -24.07 -15.94
CA LEU A 416 3.76 -24.07 -14.80
C LEU A 416 3.94 -25.45 -14.15
N ALA A 417 3.65 -26.55 -14.86
CA ALA A 417 3.73 -27.91 -14.29
C ALA A 417 5.15 -28.29 -13.82
N GLY A 418 6.21 -27.77 -14.48
CA GLY A 418 7.61 -27.96 -14.08
C GLY A 418 8.03 -27.14 -12.86
N ILE A 419 7.15 -26.28 -12.32
CA ILE A 419 7.44 -25.43 -11.19
C ILE A 419 7.07 -26.15 -9.88
N PRO A 420 7.99 -26.27 -8.89
CA PRO A 420 7.69 -26.80 -7.57
C PRO A 420 6.57 -26.02 -6.87
N SER A 421 5.67 -26.72 -6.20
CA SER A 421 4.58 -26.06 -5.44
C SER A 421 5.08 -25.54 -4.08
N GLU A 422 6.11 -26.17 -3.53
CA GLU A 422 6.67 -25.78 -2.22
C GLU A 422 8.03 -25.10 -2.38
N GLY A 423 8.24 -24.03 -1.61
CA GLY A 423 9.51 -23.34 -1.53
C GLY A 423 10.43 -23.86 -0.41
N PRO A 424 11.61 -23.27 -0.26
CA PRO A 424 12.07 -22.05 -0.96
C PRO A 424 12.46 -22.31 -2.42
N VAL A 425 12.02 -21.43 -3.31
CA VAL A 425 12.38 -21.44 -4.73
C VAL A 425 12.93 -20.08 -5.12
N LEU A 426 14.03 -20.07 -5.85
CA LEU A 426 14.65 -18.85 -6.38
C LEU A 426 14.60 -18.88 -7.91
N TYR A 427 13.79 -18.01 -8.50
CA TYR A 427 13.74 -17.78 -9.95
C TYR A 427 14.78 -16.75 -10.33
N VAL A 428 15.67 -17.08 -11.27
CA VAL A 428 16.76 -16.17 -11.70
C VAL A 428 16.68 -16.03 -13.22
N GLY A 429 16.56 -14.80 -13.72
CA GLY A 429 16.38 -14.57 -15.15
C GLY A 429 16.87 -13.21 -15.65
N ASN A 430 16.66 -12.99 -16.95
CA ASN A 430 16.90 -11.69 -17.58
C ASN A 430 15.75 -10.72 -17.30
N HIS A 431 16.06 -9.46 -17.15
CA HIS A 431 15.07 -8.39 -16.96
C HIS A 431 14.74 -7.75 -18.31
N MET A 432 13.45 -7.69 -18.66
CA MET A 432 13.01 -6.96 -19.84
C MET A 432 12.94 -5.46 -19.57
N LEU A 433 12.87 -4.68 -20.62
CA LEU A 433 12.74 -3.23 -20.55
C LEU A 433 11.57 -2.82 -19.63
N LEU A 434 11.85 -1.97 -18.64
CA LEU A 434 10.91 -1.49 -17.62
C LEU A 434 10.24 -2.58 -16.78
N GLY A 435 10.72 -3.82 -16.81
CA GLY A 435 10.17 -4.92 -16.02
C GLY A 435 8.74 -5.33 -16.37
N THR A 436 8.38 -5.20 -17.64
CA THR A 436 6.99 -5.43 -18.09
C THR A 436 6.53 -6.88 -17.98
N GLU A 437 7.47 -7.83 -17.90
CA GLU A 437 7.21 -9.28 -17.77
C GLU A 437 6.73 -9.69 -16.38
N LEU A 438 7.13 -8.98 -15.34
CA LEU A 438 6.92 -9.42 -13.95
C LEU A 438 5.45 -9.46 -13.56
N ARG A 439 4.66 -8.49 -14.01
CA ARG A 439 3.24 -8.38 -13.66
C ARG A 439 2.42 -9.55 -14.21
N PRO A 440 2.48 -9.87 -15.52
CA PRO A 440 1.80 -11.05 -16.07
C PRO A 440 2.25 -12.35 -15.41
N ALA A 441 3.56 -12.51 -15.12
CA ALA A 441 4.09 -13.69 -14.45
C ALA A 441 3.51 -13.84 -13.04
N ALA A 442 3.47 -12.80 -12.22
CA ALA A 442 2.94 -12.85 -10.86
C ALA A 442 1.46 -13.26 -10.84
N ILE A 443 0.64 -12.70 -11.76
CA ILE A 443 -0.77 -13.09 -11.91
C ILE A 443 -0.90 -14.56 -12.31
N HIS A 444 -0.12 -15.01 -13.28
CA HIS A 444 -0.18 -16.37 -13.80
C HIS A 444 0.19 -17.40 -12.72
N PHE A 445 1.25 -17.14 -11.93
CA PHE A 445 1.64 -18.00 -10.80
C PHE A 445 0.55 -18.09 -9.73
N LEU A 446 -0.07 -16.96 -9.44
CA LEU A 446 -1.13 -16.91 -8.45
C LEU A 446 -2.38 -17.69 -8.90
N LYS A 447 -2.74 -17.57 -10.19
CA LYS A 447 -3.90 -18.27 -10.76
C LYS A 447 -3.69 -19.77 -10.94
N GLU A 448 -2.58 -20.18 -11.55
CA GLU A 448 -2.34 -21.59 -11.91
C GLU A 448 -1.86 -22.43 -10.72
N LYS A 449 -1.05 -21.83 -9.83
CA LYS A 449 -0.38 -22.55 -8.74
C LYS A 449 -0.75 -22.07 -7.34
N ASN A 450 -1.51 -21.01 -7.21
CA ASN A 450 -1.74 -20.33 -5.93
C ASN A 450 -0.41 -19.92 -5.24
N ILE A 451 0.58 -19.53 -6.04
CA ILE A 451 1.91 -19.12 -5.58
C ILE A 451 2.03 -17.59 -5.67
N SER A 452 2.29 -16.95 -4.53
CA SER A 452 2.65 -15.55 -4.48
C SER A 452 4.14 -15.36 -4.77
N LEU A 453 4.48 -14.84 -5.95
CA LEU A 453 5.85 -14.48 -6.30
C LEU A 453 6.30 -13.24 -5.53
N ARG A 454 7.49 -13.31 -4.92
CA ARG A 454 8.08 -12.21 -4.16
C ARG A 454 9.28 -11.64 -4.93
N GLY A 455 9.07 -10.52 -5.63
CA GLY A 455 10.11 -9.87 -6.42
C GLY A 455 11.07 -9.04 -5.55
N MET A 456 12.37 -9.16 -5.79
CA MET A 456 13.37 -8.24 -5.23
C MET A 456 13.42 -7.00 -6.12
N ALA A 457 12.97 -5.85 -5.62
CA ALA A 457 12.81 -4.63 -6.41
C ALA A 457 13.64 -3.47 -5.89
N HIS A 458 13.92 -2.49 -6.77
CA HIS A 458 14.75 -1.36 -6.44
C HIS A 458 14.15 -0.51 -5.31
N PRO A 459 14.94 -0.02 -4.32
CA PRO A 459 14.43 0.75 -3.18
C PRO A 459 13.64 2.00 -3.54
N VAL A 460 13.87 2.59 -4.71
CA VAL A 460 13.10 3.73 -5.24
C VAL A 460 11.58 3.47 -5.29
N MET A 461 11.16 2.21 -5.37
CA MET A 461 9.75 1.81 -5.39
C MET A 461 9.12 1.79 -3.99
N PHE A 462 9.90 1.98 -2.92
CA PHE A 462 9.45 1.84 -1.54
C PHE A 462 9.68 3.07 -0.67
N THR A 463 10.57 3.94 -1.06
CA THR A 463 10.92 5.13 -0.29
C THR A 463 11.30 6.30 -1.18
N ARG A 464 11.03 7.51 -0.70
CA ARG A 464 11.27 8.76 -1.40
C ARG A 464 11.69 9.83 -0.41
N LYS A 465 12.60 10.73 -0.81
CA LYS A 465 12.91 11.94 -0.04
C LYS A 465 11.90 13.06 -0.33
N ILE A 466 11.76 13.96 0.61
CA ILE A 466 11.00 15.21 0.43
C ILE A 466 11.70 16.04 -0.64
N GLY A 467 10.92 16.57 -1.60
CA GLY A 467 11.47 17.34 -2.73
C GLY A 467 12.15 16.50 -3.82
N SER A 468 12.06 15.17 -3.73
CA SER A 468 12.59 14.22 -4.71
C SER A 468 12.04 14.46 -6.12
N LYS A 469 12.89 14.26 -7.13
CA LYS A 469 12.52 14.23 -8.56
C LYS A 469 12.16 12.82 -9.04
N LEU A 470 12.25 11.82 -8.16
CA LEU A 470 11.85 10.45 -8.44
C LEU A 470 10.32 10.37 -8.69
N PRO A 471 9.86 9.35 -9.44
CA PRO A 471 8.44 9.12 -9.69
C PRO A 471 7.62 9.04 -8.40
N ASP A 472 6.32 9.35 -8.49
CA ASP A 472 5.43 9.24 -7.36
C ASP A 472 5.31 7.79 -6.88
N MET A 473 5.28 7.60 -5.58
CA MET A 473 5.19 6.29 -4.95
C MET A 473 3.95 5.50 -5.39
N GLN A 474 2.85 6.17 -5.69
CA GLN A 474 1.61 5.53 -6.16
C GLN A 474 1.81 4.76 -7.47
N MET A 475 2.73 5.16 -8.34
CA MET A 475 3.04 4.44 -9.58
C MET A 475 3.51 3.00 -9.35
N PHE A 476 4.02 2.71 -8.17
CA PHE A 476 4.56 1.40 -7.80
C PHE A 476 3.60 0.56 -6.93
N ASP A 477 2.37 1.03 -6.68
CA ASP A 477 1.39 0.32 -5.85
C ASP A 477 1.13 -1.10 -6.35
N SER A 478 0.98 -1.27 -7.65
CA SER A 478 0.76 -2.57 -8.27
C SER A 478 1.91 -3.56 -8.02
N VAL A 479 3.16 -3.07 -8.06
CA VAL A 479 4.37 -3.88 -7.80
C VAL A 479 4.43 -4.28 -6.32
N ARG A 480 4.08 -3.36 -5.45
CA ARG A 480 4.03 -3.60 -3.99
C ARG A 480 2.90 -4.54 -3.60
N MET A 481 1.72 -4.40 -4.22
CA MET A 481 0.56 -5.25 -3.98
C MET A 481 0.82 -6.72 -4.30
N ILE A 482 1.53 -7.01 -5.41
CA ILE A 482 1.89 -8.38 -5.80
C ILE A 482 3.07 -8.95 -5.01
N GLY A 483 3.60 -8.23 -4.01
CA GLY A 483 4.54 -8.77 -3.04
C GLY A 483 6.01 -8.47 -3.28
N ALA A 484 6.35 -7.46 -4.09
CA ALA A 484 7.72 -7.02 -4.22
C ALA A 484 8.28 -6.51 -2.87
N VAL A 485 9.56 -6.70 -2.64
CA VAL A 485 10.28 -6.21 -1.46
C VAL A 485 11.51 -5.42 -1.87
N PRO A 486 11.97 -4.44 -1.07
CA PRO A 486 13.21 -3.74 -1.36
C PRO A 486 14.38 -4.71 -1.40
N VAL A 487 15.22 -4.61 -2.44
CA VAL A 487 16.43 -5.43 -2.54
C VAL A 487 17.33 -5.17 -1.33
N SER A 488 17.63 -6.22 -0.59
CA SER A 488 18.60 -6.24 0.49
C SER A 488 18.92 -7.68 0.89
N ASN A 489 20.12 -7.92 1.41
CA ASN A 489 20.54 -9.24 1.90
C ASN A 489 19.60 -9.74 3.00
N ILE A 490 19.12 -8.84 3.88
CA ILE A 490 18.22 -9.18 4.98
C ILE A 490 16.86 -9.66 4.46
N ASN A 491 16.27 -8.95 3.50
CA ASN A 491 14.98 -9.33 2.94
C ASN A 491 15.09 -10.63 2.14
N PHE A 492 16.17 -10.80 1.38
CA PHE A 492 16.43 -12.02 0.63
C PHE A 492 16.57 -13.24 1.57
N TYR A 493 17.36 -13.10 2.64
CA TYR A 493 17.48 -14.12 3.67
C TYR A 493 16.14 -14.48 4.32
N LYS A 494 15.34 -13.46 4.71
CA LYS A 494 14.01 -13.66 5.31
C LYS A 494 13.05 -14.36 4.37
N LEU A 495 13.03 -14.01 3.09
CA LEU A 495 12.18 -14.64 2.08
C LEU A 495 12.50 -16.13 1.94
N LEU A 496 13.77 -16.49 1.76
CA LEU A 496 14.15 -17.89 1.63
C LEU A 496 13.88 -18.68 2.92
N ARG A 497 14.13 -18.07 4.08
CA ARG A 497 13.80 -18.66 5.39
C ARG A 497 12.29 -18.92 5.55
N SER A 498 11.45 -18.06 5.01
CA SER A 498 9.98 -18.22 5.03
C SER A 498 9.46 -19.18 3.96
N LYS A 499 10.36 -19.86 3.24
CA LYS A 499 10.07 -20.76 2.12
C LYS A 499 9.29 -20.09 0.97
N ALA A 500 9.54 -18.81 0.73
CA ALA A 500 8.91 -18.06 -0.34
C ALA A 500 9.41 -18.48 -1.73
N HIS A 501 8.61 -18.18 -2.74
CA HIS A 501 8.99 -18.18 -4.15
C HIS A 501 9.51 -16.80 -4.52
N VAL A 502 10.82 -16.67 -4.75
CA VAL A 502 11.53 -15.40 -4.90
C VAL A 502 11.98 -15.21 -6.34
N VAL A 503 11.73 -14.03 -6.91
CA VAL A 503 12.25 -13.63 -8.24
C VAL A 503 13.42 -12.67 -8.05
N LEU A 504 14.52 -12.98 -8.70
CA LEU A 504 15.75 -12.19 -8.70
C LEU A 504 16.23 -11.93 -10.13
N TYR A 505 16.52 -10.68 -10.41
CA TYR A 505 17.15 -10.23 -11.64
C TYR A 505 18.56 -9.73 -11.31
N PRO A 506 19.61 -10.55 -11.54
CA PRO A 506 20.98 -10.13 -11.16
C PRO A 506 21.46 -8.87 -11.89
N GLY A 507 21.01 -8.65 -13.14
CA GLY A 507 21.35 -7.45 -13.92
C GLY A 507 20.59 -6.19 -13.51
N GLY A 508 19.50 -6.34 -12.72
CA GLY A 508 18.75 -5.27 -12.10
C GLY A 508 18.36 -4.13 -13.04
N VAL A 509 18.58 -2.89 -12.58
CA VAL A 509 18.25 -1.67 -13.33
C VAL A 509 19.03 -1.58 -14.65
N ARG A 510 20.26 -2.10 -14.72
CA ARG A 510 21.08 -2.05 -15.93
C ARG A 510 20.47 -2.81 -17.10
N GLU A 511 19.75 -3.91 -16.82
CA GLU A 511 18.97 -4.64 -17.81
C GLU A 511 17.60 -3.98 -18.04
N ALA A 512 16.89 -3.62 -16.97
CA ALA A 512 15.56 -2.99 -17.06
C ALA A 512 15.58 -1.64 -17.79
N LEU A 513 16.72 -0.96 -17.84
CA LEU A 513 16.95 0.31 -18.54
C LEU A 513 18.08 0.19 -19.58
N HIS A 514 18.11 -0.92 -20.31
CA HIS A 514 19.15 -1.18 -21.30
C HIS A 514 19.18 -0.12 -22.41
N ARG A 515 20.34 -0.01 -23.06
CA ARG A 515 20.59 0.96 -24.14
C ARG A 515 20.21 0.37 -25.49
N LYS A 516 20.30 1.18 -26.54
CA LYS A 516 20.08 0.76 -27.94
C LYS A 516 20.94 -0.44 -28.30
N GLY A 517 20.33 -1.48 -28.88
CA GLY A 517 21.01 -2.70 -29.32
C GLY A 517 21.49 -3.62 -28.18
N GLU A 518 21.05 -3.42 -26.98
CA GLU A 518 21.40 -4.24 -25.81
C GLU A 518 20.29 -5.20 -25.36
N ALA A 519 19.13 -5.22 -26.01
CA ALA A 519 18.04 -6.15 -25.71
C ALA A 519 18.56 -7.60 -25.59
N TYR A 520 18.17 -8.29 -24.53
CA TYR A 520 18.54 -9.68 -24.20
C TYR A 520 20.01 -9.92 -23.88
N LYS A 521 20.81 -8.88 -23.64
CA LYS A 521 22.16 -9.03 -23.09
C LYS A 521 22.11 -9.08 -21.58
N LEU A 522 22.80 -10.06 -20.98
CA LEU A 522 22.90 -10.18 -19.53
C LEU A 522 24.03 -9.31 -18.98
N PHE A 523 23.68 -8.36 -18.12
CA PHE A 523 24.62 -7.48 -17.41
C PHE A 523 24.75 -7.89 -15.96
N TRP A 524 25.07 -9.15 -15.71
CA TRP A 524 25.14 -9.71 -14.36
C TRP A 524 26.48 -9.39 -13.71
N PRO A 525 26.49 -9.02 -12.41
CA PRO A 525 27.72 -8.82 -11.65
C PRO A 525 28.43 -10.16 -11.44
N GLU A 526 29.76 -10.12 -11.32
CA GLU A 526 30.58 -11.32 -11.11
C GLU A 526 30.53 -11.88 -9.67
N HIS A 527 29.35 -11.81 -9.03
CA HIS A 527 29.17 -12.22 -7.66
C HIS A 527 28.16 -13.34 -7.51
N SER A 528 28.55 -14.46 -6.93
CA SER A 528 27.73 -15.67 -6.73
C SER A 528 26.97 -15.71 -5.39
N GLU A 529 26.84 -14.58 -4.69
CA GLU A 529 26.26 -14.54 -3.36
C GLU A 529 24.82 -15.06 -3.29
N PHE A 530 24.02 -14.86 -4.31
CA PHE A 530 22.66 -15.41 -4.33
C PHE A 530 22.66 -16.95 -4.32
N VAL A 531 23.66 -17.61 -4.96
CA VAL A 531 23.79 -19.08 -4.95
C VAL A 531 24.13 -19.56 -3.54
N ARG A 532 25.09 -18.89 -2.86
CA ARG A 532 25.50 -19.24 -1.50
C ARG A 532 24.34 -19.04 -0.52
N THR A 533 23.61 -17.96 -0.67
CA THR A 533 22.43 -17.72 0.18
C THR A 533 21.32 -18.74 -0.10
N ALA A 534 21.01 -19.04 -1.38
CA ALA A 534 20.04 -20.05 -1.74
C ALA A 534 20.39 -21.43 -1.17
N SER A 535 21.68 -21.83 -1.25
CA SER A 535 22.15 -23.11 -0.71
C SER A 535 21.98 -23.21 0.82
N THR A 536 22.14 -22.12 1.55
CA THR A 536 21.95 -22.09 3.01
C THR A 536 20.55 -22.55 3.43
N PHE A 537 19.55 -22.34 2.57
CA PHE A 537 18.16 -22.75 2.81
C PHE A 537 17.74 -23.98 2.00
N GLY A 538 18.64 -24.57 1.22
CA GLY A 538 18.34 -25.67 0.31
C GLY A 538 17.31 -25.25 -0.77
N ALA A 539 17.35 -24.00 -1.23
CA ALA A 539 16.43 -23.48 -2.22
C ALA A 539 16.69 -24.05 -3.61
N LYS A 540 15.65 -24.43 -4.34
CA LYS A 540 15.76 -24.77 -5.75
C LYS A 540 15.97 -23.51 -6.57
N ILE A 541 17.00 -23.47 -7.40
CA ILE A 541 17.25 -22.34 -8.31
C ILE A 541 16.65 -22.70 -9.67
N ILE A 542 15.73 -21.89 -10.17
CA ILE A 542 15.07 -22.08 -11.47
C ILE A 542 15.50 -20.93 -12.37
N PRO A 543 16.42 -21.21 -13.34
CA PRO A 543 16.77 -20.23 -14.35
C PRO A 543 15.57 -20.03 -15.29
N PHE A 544 15.32 -18.80 -15.72
CA PHE A 544 14.28 -18.51 -16.71
C PHE A 544 14.71 -17.44 -17.70
N GLY A 545 14.18 -17.56 -18.92
CA GLY A 545 14.37 -16.57 -19.97
C GLY A 545 13.05 -15.92 -20.37
N VAL A 546 13.08 -14.64 -20.71
CA VAL A 546 11.93 -13.89 -21.21
C VAL A 546 12.29 -13.18 -22.50
N VAL A 547 11.41 -13.22 -23.52
CA VAL A 547 11.58 -12.52 -24.78
C VAL A 547 10.26 -11.91 -25.27
N GLY A 548 10.34 -10.89 -26.14
CA GLY A 548 9.19 -10.25 -26.77
C GLY A 548 9.18 -8.72 -26.65
N GLU A 549 10.11 -8.11 -25.89
CA GLU A 549 10.20 -6.65 -25.77
C GLU A 549 10.52 -5.97 -27.11
N ASP A 550 11.37 -6.58 -27.95
CA ASP A 550 11.76 -6.12 -29.26
C ASP A 550 10.60 -6.10 -30.29
N ASP A 551 9.55 -6.88 -30.01
CA ASP A 551 8.29 -6.83 -30.76
C ASP A 551 7.30 -5.78 -30.20
N LEU A 552 7.51 -5.26 -29.00
CA LEU A 552 6.61 -4.30 -28.37
C LEU A 552 7.07 -2.86 -28.58
N CYS A 553 8.37 -2.61 -28.47
CA CYS A 553 8.94 -1.27 -28.56
C CYS A 553 10.41 -1.31 -29.01
N GLU A 554 10.92 -0.12 -29.34
CA GLU A 554 12.33 0.10 -29.67
C GLU A 554 12.88 1.28 -28.87
N VAL A 555 14.07 1.10 -28.29
CA VAL A 555 14.78 2.17 -27.60
C VAL A 555 15.45 3.05 -28.65
N VAL A 556 14.99 4.28 -28.82
CA VAL A 556 15.49 5.24 -29.82
C VAL A 556 16.28 6.39 -29.20
N PHE A 557 16.13 6.61 -27.90
CA PHE A 557 16.79 7.67 -27.14
C PHE A 557 17.23 7.11 -25.78
N ASP A 558 18.51 6.68 -25.74
CA ASP A 558 19.07 5.98 -24.59
C ASP A 558 19.85 6.89 -23.63
N TYR A 559 20.43 6.29 -22.59
CA TYR A 559 21.31 6.96 -21.64
C TYR A 559 22.40 7.79 -22.32
N ASN A 560 23.10 7.23 -23.34
CA ASN A 560 24.21 7.90 -24.00
C ASN A 560 23.74 9.16 -24.74
N ASP A 561 22.56 9.15 -25.32
CA ASP A 561 21.96 10.32 -25.97
C ASP A 561 21.53 11.38 -24.98
N GLN A 562 20.90 10.95 -23.88
CA GLN A 562 20.44 11.83 -22.80
C GLN A 562 21.61 12.55 -22.13
N MET A 563 22.74 11.87 -21.94
CA MET A 563 23.95 12.45 -21.33
C MET A 563 24.62 13.52 -22.19
N LYS A 564 24.27 13.64 -23.48
CA LYS A 564 24.74 14.74 -24.37
C LYS A 564 23.97 16.04 -24.13
N ILE A 565 22.78 15.96 -23.51
CA ILE A 565 21.93 17.12 -23.25
C ILE A 565 22.14 17.60 -21.81
N PRO A 566 22.66 18.80 -21.55
CA PRO A 566 23.07 19.25 -20.21
C PRO A 566 21.97 19.17 -19.16
N ILE A 567 20.73 19.52 -19.53
CA ILE A 567 19.58 19.49 -18.61
C ILE A 567 19.26 18.06 -18.19
N LEU A 568 19.21 17.11 -19.14
CA LEU A 568 18.93 15.69 -18.84
C LEU A 568 20.09 15.05 -18.08
N LYS A 569 21.33 15.39 -18.44
CA LYS A 569 22.52 14.94 -17.71
C LYS A 569 22.47 15.31 -16.22
N ASN A 570 22.10 16.54 -15.90
CA ASN A 570 21.99 17.00 -14.52
C ASN A 570 20.85 16.27 -13.80
N LEU A 571 19.70 16.14 -14.46
CA LEU A 571 18.55 15.42 -13.90
C LEU A 571 18.90 13.94 -13.59
N ILE A 572 19.54 13.24 -14.54
CA ILE A 572 19.96 11.84 -14.36
C ILE A 572 20.94 11.71 -13.20
N LYS A 573 21.92 12.62 -13.09
CA LYS A 573 22.86 12.61 -11.97
C LYS A 573 22.15 12.79 -10.62
N GLU A 574 21.27 13.78 -10.51
CA GLU A 574 20.51 14.03 -9.28
C GLU A 574 19.65 12.82 -8.89
N ILE A 575 18.94 12.21 -9.84
CA ILE A 575 18.12 11.02 -9.62
C ILE A 575 18.98 9.82 -9.22
N THR A 576 20.14 9.62 -9.88
CA THR A 576 21.05 8.52 -9.57
C THR A 576 21.70 8.69 -8.19
N GLU A 577 22.14 9.88 -7.83
CA GLU A 577 22.67 10.19 -6.49
C GLU A 577 21.63 9.95 -5.40
N GLU A 578 20.39 10.38 -5.62
CA GLU A 578 19.29 10.12 -4.70
C GLU A 578 19.01 8.60 -4.55
N SER A 579 18.99 7.90 -5.68
CA SER A 579 18.79 6.44 -5.72
C SER A 579 19.89 5.69 -4.96
N THR A 580 21.16 6.09 -5.16
CA THR A 580 22.33 5.50 -4.48
C THR A 580 22.22 5.69 -2.96
N TYR A 581 21.79 6.88 -2.52
CA TYR A 581 21.58 7.15 -1.11
C TYR A 581 20.49 6.25 -0.47
N LEU A 582 19.47 5.86 -1.25
CA LEU A 582 18.39 4.98 -0.77
C LEU A 582 18.84 3.51 -0.59
N ARG A 583 19.95 3.14 -1.19
CA ARG A 583 20.59 1.80 -1.08
C ARG A 583 21.58 1.75 0.08
N THR A 584 21.22 2.17 1.25
CA THR A 584 22.12 2.18 2.41
C THR A 584 22.83 0.84 2.63
N GLY A 585 24.16 0.81 2.44
CA GLY A 585 25.01 -0.29 2.86
C GLY A 585 25.43 -1.29 1.76
N GLU A 586 25.03 -1.13 0.51
CA GLU A 586 25.53 -1.96 -0.61
C GLU A 586 26.42 -1.12 -1.53
N GLU A 587 27.73 -1.23 -1.35
CA GLU A 587 28.73 -0.71 -2.28
C GLU A 587 29.02 -1.74 -3.37
N GLY A 588 29.20 -1.31 -4.63
CA GLY A 588 29.61 -2.15 -5.76
C GLY A 588 28.84 -1.90 -7.05
N GLU A 589 29.11 -2.71 -8.07
CA GLU A 589 28.52 -2.59 -9.43
C GLU A 589 26.99 -2.60 -9.44
N VAL A 590 26.38 -3.33 -8.52
CA VAL A 590 24.90 -3.42 -8.41
C VAL A 590 24.31 -2.19 -7.73
N GLY A 591 25.08 -1.50 -6.88
CA GLY A 591 24.64 -0.32 -6.11
C GLY A 591 24.61 0.97 -6.93
N ASN A 592 25.48 1.11 -7.91
CA ASN A 592 25.77 2.37 -8.63
C ASN A 592 25.22 2.39 -10.06
N GLN A 593 24.05 1.81 -10.30
CA GLN A 593 23.43 1.79 -11.62
C GLN A 593 22.71 3.13 -11.90
N ASP A 594 23.00 3.72 -13.08
CA ASP A 594 22.36 4.96 -13.50
C ASP A 594 20.85 4.80 -13.72
N LEU A 595 20.07 5.67 -13.10
CA LEU A 595 18.63 5.75 -13.32
C LEU A 595 18.32 6.77 -14.41
N HIS A 596 17.72 6.33 -15.50
CA HIS A 596 17.22 7.17 -16.56
C HIS A 596 15.93 6.60 -17.13
N MET A 597 15.15 7.41 -17.84
CA MET A 597 13.96 6.93 -18.54
C MET A 597 14.29 6.82 -20.03
N PRO A 598 14.38 5.60 -20.61
CA PRO A 598 14.64 5.44 -22.02
C PRO A 598 13.49 6.00 -22.86
N GLY A 599 13.84 6.74 -23.93
CA GLY A 599 12.84 7.12 -24.94
C GLY A 599 12.58 5.93 -25.86
N ILE A 600 11.32 5.51 -25.90
CA ILE A 600 10.86 4.34 -26.65
C ILE A 600 9.84 4.72 -27.73
N ILE A 601 9.87 3.99 -28.83
CA ILE A 601 8.81 4.04 -29.85
C ILE A 601 8.07 2.70 -29.83
N PRO A 602 6.73 2.69 -29.71
CA PRO A 602 5.95 1.47 -29.79
C PRO A 602 5.99 0.87 -31.19
N LYS A 603 6.00 -0.45 -31.26
CA LYS A 603 5.88 -1.26 -32.48
C LYS A 603 4.50 -1.92 -32.57
N ILE A 604 4.21 -2.59 -33.67
CA ILE A 604 3.06 -3.48 -33.76
C ILE A 604 3.27 -4.64 -32.78
N PRO A 605 2.42 -4.80 -31.77
CA PRO A 605 2.72 -5.70 -30.66
C PRO A 605 2.81 -7.17 -31.05
N GLY A 606 3.93 -7.79 -30.65
CA GLY A 606 4.10 -9.23 -30.59
C GLY A 606 3.71 -9.83 -29.24
N ARG A 607 4.08 -11.09 -29.05
CA ARG A 607 3.79 -11.83 -27.79
C ARG A 607 5.00 -11.82 -26.86
N TYR A 608 4.70 -11.93 -25.56
CA TYR A 608 5.70 -12.27 -24.56
C TYR A 608 5.79 -13.80 -24.39
N TYR A 609 7.01 -14.29 -24.28
CA TYR A 609 7.28 -15.69 -24.03
C TYR A 609 8.20 -15.81 -22.82
N VAL A 610 7.80 -16.66 -21.88
CA VAL A 610 8.54 -16.94 -20.65
C VAL A 610 8.82 -18.43 -20.59
N HIS A 611 10.06 -18.83 -20.40
CA HIS A 611 10.47 -20.22 -20.25
C HIS A 611 11.24 -20.43 -18.96
N PHE A 612 10.69 -21.24 -18.07
CA PHE A 612 11.34 -21.70 -16.85
C PHE A 612 12.12 -22.98 -17.14
N GLY A 613 13.44 -22.91 -16.98
CA GLY A 613 14.36 -24.03 -17.19
C GLY A 613 14.24 -25.09 -16.08
N LYS A 614 15.05 -26.12 -16.18
CA LYS A 614 15.10 -27.21 -15.20
C LYS A 614 15.61 -26.70 -13.86
N PRO A 615 14.96 -27.07 -12.73
CA PRO A 615 15.44 -26.72 -11.40
C PRO A 615 16.86 -27.23 -11.12
N ILE A 616 17.69 -26.37 -10.54
CA ILE A 616 19.03 -26.69 -10.02
C ILE A 616 18.93 -26.86 -8.51
N GLU A 617 19.22 -28.07 -8.04
CA GLU A 617 19.12 -28.40 -6.62
C GLU A 617 20.31 -27.86 -5.84
N THR A 618 20.05 -27.22 -4.70
CA THR A 618 21.08 -26.80 -3.75
C THR A 618 21.00 -27.57 -2.43
N LYS A 619 19.91 -28.26 -2.17
CA LYS A 619 19.69 -29.05 -0.96
C LYS A 619 20.71 -30.18 -0.88
N GLY A 620 21.37 -30.33 0.28
CA GLY A 620 22.43 -31.31 0.48
C GLY A 620 23.82 -30.86 0.01
N ARG A 621 23.90 -29.68 -0.66
CA ARG A 621 25.14 -29.09 -1.14
C ARG A 621 25.58 -27.87 -0.32
N GLU A 622 25.02 -27.67 0.87
CA GLU A 622 25.22 -26.46 1.69
C GLU A 622 26.70 -26.27 2.08
N LYS A 623 27.42 -27.39 2.35
CA LYS A 623 28.85 -27.34 2.68
C LYS A 623 29.73 -27.03 1.46
N GLU A 624 29.41 -27.66 0.32
CA GLU A 624 30.11 -27.48 -0.96
C GLU A 624 29.97 -26.04 -1.45
N LEU A 625 28.74 -25.51 -1.46
CA LEU A 625 28.42 -24.19 -2.00
C LEU A 625 28.77 -23.01 -1.04
N LYS A 626 29.33 -23.29 0.13
CA LYS A 626 30.02 -22.26 0.93
C LYS A 626 31.32 -21.81 0.29
N ASP A 627 31.97 -22.71 -0.45
CA ASP A 627 33.15 -22.37 -1.22
C ASP A 627 32.78 -21.43 -2.37
N LYS A 628 33.56 -20.35 -2.54
CA LYS A 628 33.28 -19.31 -3.54
C LYS A 628 33.41 -19.81 -4.98
N GLU A 629 34.40 -20.68 -5.23
CA GLU A 629 34.66 -21.19 -6.59
C GLU A 629 33.53 -22.16 -6.99
N ARG A 630 33.11 -23.05 -6.10
CA ARG A 630 31.99 -23.97 -6.35
C ARG A 630 30.66 -23.22 -6.51
N ALA A 631 30.43 -22.22 -5.72
CA ALA A 631 29.25 -21.36 -5.89
C ALA A 631 29.29 -20.58 -7.20
N HIS A 632 30.47 -20.16 -7.65
CA HIS A 632 30.65 -19.48 -8.93
C HIS A 632 30.44 -20.43 -10.14
N GLU A 633 30.85 -21.70 -10.04
CA GLU A 633 30.51 -22.71 -11.05
C GLU A 633 28.98 -22.83 -11.24
N VAL A 634 28.23 -22.91 -10.14
CA VAL A 634 26.74 -22.94 -10.19
C VAL A 634 26.18 -21.63 -10.73
N TYR A 635 26.75 -20.48 -10.35
CA TYR A 635 26.36 -19.18 -10.90
C TYR A 635 26.50 -19.15 -12.43
N LEU A 636 27.62 -19.61 -12.97
CA LEU A 636 27.85 -19.69 -14.42
C LEU A 636 26.88 -20.67 -15.09
N GLN A 637 26.58 -21.79 -14.43
CA GLN A 637 25.55 -22.71 -14.89
C GLN A 637 24.19 -22.04 -14.98
N VAL A 638 23.75 -21.31 -13.93
CA VAL A 638 22.47 -20.58 -13.94
C VAL A 638 22.42 -19.57 -15.07
N LYS A 639 23.51 -18.79 -15.26
CA LYS A 639 23.62 -17.79 -16.34
C LYS A 639 23.49 -18.42 -17.72
N SER A 640 24.21 -19.52 -17.97
CA SER A 640 24.17 -20.27 -19.24
C SER A 640 22.77 -20.85 -19.49
N GLU A 641 22.07 -21.34 -18.48
CA GLU A 641 20.70 -21.84 -18.61
C GLU A 641 19.71 -20.72 -18.95
N VAL A 642 19.86 -19.52 -18.39
CA VAL A 642 19.06 -18.34 -18.77
C VAL A 642 19.28 -18.00 -20.24
N GLU A 643 20.54 -17.94 -20.69
CA GLU A 643 20.88 -17.71 -22.09
C GLU A 643 20.30 -18.78 -23.02
N ARG A 644 20.31 -20.04 -22.59
CA ARG A 644 19.70 -21.17 -23.31
C ARG A 644 18.17 -21.01 -23.40
N CYS A 645 17.51 -20.64 -22.31
CA CYS A 645 16.07 -20.38 -22.31
C CYS A 645 15.70 -19.24 -23.28
N MET A 646 16.45 -18.14 -23.26
CA MET A 646 16.22 -17.03 -24.18
C MET A 646 16.46 -17.43 -25.65
N THR A 647 17.52 -18.19 -25.92
CA THR A 647 17.83 -18.68 -27.27
C THR A 647 16.76 -19.62 -27.80
N TYR A 648 16.27 -20.54 -26.95
CA TYR A 648 15.14 -21.41 -27.26
C TYR A 648 13.91 -20.60 -27.65
N LEU A 649 13.54 -19.62 -26.83
CA LEU A 649 12.37 -18.78 -27.07
C LEU A 649 12.52 -17.93 -28.34
N LYS A 650 13.68 -17.35 -28.58
CA LYS A 650 13.96 -16.58 -29.83
C LYS A 650 13.80 -17.42 -31.08
N THR A 651 14.25 -18.67 -31.03
CA THR A 651 14.13 -19.60 -32.17
C THR A 651 12.67 -20.03 -32.36
N LYS A 652 12.00 -20.43 -31.28
CA LYS A 652 10.63 -20.97 -31.34
C LYS A 652 9.59 -19.91 -31.69
N ARG A 653 9.70 -18.65 -31.21
CA ARG A 653 8.75 -17.58 -31.53
C ARG A 653 8.67 -17.26 -33.03
N GLU A 654 9.73 -17.53 -33.81
CA GLU A 654 9.72 -17.30 -35.26
C GLU A 654 8.72 -18.23 -35.97
N THR A 655 8.39 -19.37 -35.37
CA THR A 655 7.40 -20.31 -35.90
C THR A 655 6.00 -20.11 -35.30
N ASP A 656 5.79 -19.15 -34.39
CA ASP A 656 4.47 -18.89 -33.81
C ASP A 656 3.58 -18.15 -34.80
N PRO A 657 2.49 -18.79 -35.30
CA PRO A 657 1.57 -18.14 -36.25
C PRO A 657 0.79 -16.99 -35.60
N TYR A 658 0.74 -16.96 -34.26
CA TYR A 658 0.03 -15.93 -33.49
C TYR A 658 0.97 -14.93 -32.82
N ARG A 659 2.24 -14.83 -33.25
CA ARG A 659 3.20 -13.86 -32.72
C ARG A 659 2.69 -12.41 -32.81
N ASN A 660 2.10 -12.04 -33.94
CA ASN A 660 1.60 -10.71 -34.18
C ASN A 660 0.15 -10.50 -33.72
N ILE A 661 -0.22 -9.27 -33.41
CA ILE A 661 -1.55 -8.93 -32.88
C ILE A 661 -2.69 -9.23 -33.86
N LEU A 662 -2.48 -9.07 -35.17
CA LEU A 662 -3.55 -9.25 -36.17
C LEU A 662 -4.04 -10.70 -36.23
N PRO A 663 -3.18 -11.74 -36.40
CA PRO A 663 -3.63 -13.14 -36.30
C PRO A 663 -4.35 -13.47 -34.99
N ARG A 664 -3.91 -12.90 -33.87
CA ARG A 664 -4.55 -13.09 -32.55
C ARG A 664 -5.96 -12.48 -32.50
N SER A 665 -6.11 -11.28 -33.06
CA SER A 665 -7.43 -10.62 -33.13
C SER A 665 -8.40 -11.41 -34.01
N LEU A 666 -7.94 -11.93 -35.15
CA LEU A 666 -8.73 -12.81 -36.02
C LEU A 666 -9.12 -14.13 -35.34
N TYR A 667 -8.19 -14.72 -34.58
CA TYR A 667 -8.47 -15.90 -33.78
C TYR A 667 -9.57 -15.67 -32.75
N HIS A 668 -9.50 -14.57 -32.01
CA HIS A 668 -10.54 -14.19 -31.04
C HIS A 668 -11.90 -13.89 -31.67
N LEU A 669 -11.90 -13.27 -32.85
CA LEU A 669 -13.15 -13.04 -33.60
C LEU A 669 -13.80 -14.37 -34.03
N ALA A 670 -13.01 -15.37 -34.38
CA ALA A 670 -13.49 -16.68 -34.83
C ALA A 670 -13.90 -17.60 -33.68
N HIS A 671 -13.22 -17.56 -32.52
CA HIS A 671 -13.35 -18.53 -31.43
C HIS A 671 -13.85 -17.91 -30.10
N GLY A 672 -14.07 -16.58 -30.08
CA GLY A 672 -14.46 -15.84 -28.87
C GLY A 672 -13.28 -15.29 -28.06
N PHE A 673 -13.49 -14.18 -27.37
CA PHE A 673 -12.44 -13.47 -26.60
C PHE A 673 -11.92 -14.23 -25.38
N SER A 674 -12.64 -15.25 -24.90
CA SER A 674 -12.21 -16.11 -23.79
C SER A 674 -11.35 -17.30 -24.23
N SER A 675 -11.21 -17.54 -25.54
CA SER A 675 -10.45 -18.67 -26.06
C SER A 675 -8.96 -18.47 -25.89
N GLU A 676 -8.27 -19.49 -25.43
CA GLU A 676 -6.79 -19.47 -25.32
C GLU A 676 -6.16 -19.53 -26.72
N ILE A 677 -5.35 -18.53 -27.05
CA ILE A 677 -4.67 -18.45 -28.34
C ILE A 677 -3.58 -19.51 -28.40
N PRO A 678 -3.55 -20.39 -29.43
CA PRO A 678 -2.46 -21.35 -29.63
C PRO A 678 -1.09 -20.65 -29.74
N THR A 679 -0.01 -21.42 -29.66
CA THR A 679 1.36 -20.96 -29.89
C THR A 679 2.11 -21.95 -30.78
N PHE A 680 3.41 -21.78 -30.94
CA PHE A 680 4.26 -22.71 -31.67
C PHE A 680 4.24 -24.14 -31.10
N ASP A 681 4.65 -25.11 -31.89
CA ASP A 681 4.83 -26.49 -31.43
C ASP A 681 6.04 -26.64 -30.53
N LEU A 682 5.88 -27.27 -29.37
CA LEU A 682 6.90 -27.44 -28.34
C LEU A 682 8.00 -28.40 -28.68
#